data_b4bdfcfb4c4b600e93428c9f288303b3
#
_entry.id   b4bdfcfb4c4b600e93428c9f288303b3
#
_cell.length_a   1.000
_cell.length_b   1.000
_cell.length_c   1.000
_cell.angle_alpha   90.00
_cell.angle_beta   90.00
_cell.angle_gamma   90.00
#
_symmetry.space_group_name_H-M   'P 1'
#
loop_
_entity.id
_entity.type
_entity.pdbx_description
1 polymer ?
#
loop_
_entity_poly.entity_id
_entity_poly.type
_entity_poly.pdbx_seq_one_letter_code
_entity_poly.pdbx_strand_id
1 'polypeptide(L)'
;MAKAARPRTVTGQSVRQVRPKRRKRHYVRNFFLTLLFLIILMVVAALATFLVVYATTEIPKPAEFARAQVTSVYYSDGATEIGKFAEVNREIIETKDLPKQIGNAVVASEDRTFWTNSGVDLRGIVRAFLNNARGGATQGASTLSQQYVERYYMAENTNQGNIVQRYWAKAKEAIMALKINRQQEKDEILGNYLNTIYFGRGSYGIQAAAKAYFGKNAQDIDYSEAALLSGIIPAPSAYDPAVNQEIAEKRWKRVIKNMAADGYITPEQQAAAQFPATIPPTQSVQDFGGVNGYFMFQARKELKDLAGLTEEQIDTMGLKIITTLDKDKVRLMMDTVAKLPAGHAPNLHVAMISTDPTTGEIIAEYPGQDYLKVQINAATQEHFQAGSTFKPFGMIASLEQGGSLSDTYPGNSPQTIQGVPIRNFGGGSYGTVSLAQATAKSINTAYVALNAKVGPSLTKEVAIRLGYPEDTPGLDNSLTNVLGSASPTAANIAEAYGTIANQGKRETVHMIRQVMDTSGDIVYMPSFSADQVIDRNIALTATQALTGSFQAGGTATKAQIGRPSAGKTGSSTDNKSAVFAGFIPQVVTIVGLYQSGPNGEEESISPFGGIREVTGSTWPAWLWRQYMSGAVKGLEVEQFAKAQKLKKVEVTRSEEPSPTETEPSLRPSPDESLSPSQSPSPAPAMPRSPGNLPSNEPSYPPGGSENSPGGTEPSPTIPGTSGYVPNPGNSPVAPYPVPGGEGGTTESGAPVT
;
A
#
# COMPACT_ATOMS: atom_id res chain seq x y z
N MET A 1 20.79 -71.87 -100.36
CA MET A 1 20.77 -70.83 -101.40
C MET A 1 19.88 -69.64 -100.96
N ALA A 2 20.45 -68.53 -100.98
CA ALA A 2 19.95 -67.19 -101.36
C ALA A 2 19.12 -66.43 -100.38
N LYS A 3 19.61 -65.44 -100.23
CA LYS A 3 19.59 -64.01 -100.42
C LYS A 3 18.91 -63.22 -99.24
N ALA A 4 19.80 -62.38 -98.74
CA ALA A 4 19.48 -61.32 -97.79
C ALA A 4 18.52 -60.28 -98.33
N ALA A 5 17.69 -59.74 -97.55
CA ALA A 5 16.99 -58.46 -97.76
C ALA A 5 17.19 -57.53 -96.54
N ARG A 6 17.69 -56.34 -96.86
CA ARG A 6 17.98 -55.25 -95.88
C ARG A 6 16.65 -54.67 -95.37
N PRO A 7 16.60 -54.24 -94.14
CA PRO A 7 15.43 -53.51 -93.62
C PRO A 7 15.50 -52.01 -94.00
N ARG A 8 14.37 -51.51 -94.38
CA ARG A 8 14.08 -50.07 -94.64
C ARG A 8 14.00 -49.29 -93.34
N THR A 9 14.70 -48.20 -93.25
CA THR A 9 14.61 -47.14 -92.27
C THR A 9 13.26 -46.50 -92.35
N VAL A 10 12.51 -46.54 -91.17
CA VAL A 10 11.29 -45.79 -90.97
C VAL A 10 11.67 -44.52 -90.22
N THR A 11 11.43 -43.40 -90.88
CA THR A 11 11.59 -42.02 -90.42
C THR A 11 10.67 -41.76 -89.13
N GLY A 12 11.27 -41.28 -88.08
CA GLY A 12 10.65 -40.93 -86.85
C GLY A 12 9.60 -39.83 -86.97
N GLN A 13 8.43 -40.13 -86.53
CA GLN A 13 7.41 -39.12 -86.20
C GLN A 13 7.74 -38.46 -84.87
N SER A 14 7.97 -37.15 -84.85
CA SER A 14 8.14 -36.36 -83.66
C SER A 14 6.87 -36.29 -82.86
N VAL A 15 6.87 -36.96 -81.73
CA VAL A 15 5.78 -36.84 -80.72
C VAL A 15 5.87 -35.44 -80.14
N ARG A 16 4.96 -34.55 -80.49
CA ARG A 16 4.76 -33.25 -79.85
C ARG A 16 4.36 -33.49 -78.38
N GLN A 17 5.29 -33.29 -77.42
CA GLN A 17 4.99 -33.20 -76.01
C GLN A 17 4.06 -31.98 -75.77
N VAL A 18 2.84 -32.24 -75.44
CA VAL A 18 1.87 -31.23 -74.95
C VAL A 18 2.29 -30.86 -73.52
N ARG A 19 2.95 -29.72 -73.37
CA ARG A 19 3.23 -29.13 -72.05
C ARG A 19 1.94 -28.83 -71.39
N PRO A 20 1.63 -29.33 -70.14
CA PRO A 20 0.43 -28.97 -69.39
C PRO A 20 0.45 -27.46 -69.16
N LYS A 21 -0.61 -26.75 -69.56
CA LYS A 21 -0.81 -25.34 -69.22
C LYS A 21 -0.84 -25.25 -67.69
N ARG A 22 0.21 -24.67 -67.06
CA ARG A 22 0.20 -24.28 -65.67
C ARG A 22 -0.99 -23.37 -65.42
N ARG A 23 -2.07 -23.86 -64.81
CA ARG A 23 -3.17 -23.06 -64.25
C ARG A 23 -2.50 -22.08 -63.31
N LYS A 24 -2.45 -20.78 -63.65
CA LYS A 24 -2.08 -19.72 -62.78
C LYS A 24 -3.04 -19.80 -61.59
N ARG A 25 -2.58 -20.33 -60.50
CA ARG A 25 -3.37 -20.42 -59.27
C ARG A 25 -3.64 -19.01 -58.81
N HIS A 26 -4.89 -18.61 -58.72
CA HIS A 26 -5.36 -17.30 -58.25
C HIS A 26 -5.23 -17.19 -56.71
N TYR A 27 -4.12 -17.60 -56.12
CA TYR A 27 -3.90 -17.61 -54.67
C TYR A 27 -4.08 -16.22 -54.05
N VAL A 28 -3.54 -15.19 -54.68
CA VAL A 28 -3.65 -13.81 -54.21
C VAL A 28 -5.13 -13.34 -54.24
N ARG A 29 -5.84 -13.59 -55.34
CA ARG A 29 -7.30 -13.24 -55.41
C ARG A 29 -8.11 -14.00 -54.37
N ASN A 30 -7.86 -15.29 -54.22
CA ASN A 30 -8.58 -16.09 -53.21
C ASN A 30 -8.24 -15.67 -51.81
N PHE A 31 -6.98 -15.31 -51.52
CA PHE A 31 -6.59 -14.75 -50.22
C PHE A 31 -7.38 -13.46 -49.91
N PHE A 32 -7.42 -12.50 -50.84
CA PHE A 32 -8.19 -11.27 -50.62
C PHE A 32 -9.70 -11.51 -50.54
N LEU A 33 -10.25 -12.47 -51.27
CA LEU A 33 -11.66 -12.83 -51.16
C LEU A 33 -11.98 -13.51 -49.84
N THR A 34 -11.11 -14.40 -49.34
CA THR A 34 -11.26 -15.00 -48.02
C THR A 34 -11.13 -13.96 -46.93
N LEU A 35 -10.16 -13.05 -47.03
CA LEU A 35 -9.98 -11.95 -46.08
C LEU A 35 -11.22 -11.04 -46.08
N LEU A 36 -11.72 -10.67 -47.24
CA LEU A 36 -12.95 -9.86 -47.37
C LEU A 36 -14.17 -10.58 -46.77
N PHE A 37 -14.30 -11.89 -47.00
CA PHE A 37 -15.36 -12.70 -46.42
C PHE A 37 -15.28 -12.74 -44.90
N LEU A 38 -14.06 -12.92 -44.31
CA LEU A 38 -13.84 -12.89 -42.88
C LEU A 38 -14.17 -11.51 -42.29
N ILE A 39 -13.79 -10.43 -42.98
CA ILE A 39 -14.16 -9.07 -42.57
C ILE A 39 -15.69 -8.88 -42.57
N ILE A 40 -16.35 -9.31 -43.61
CA ILE A 40 -17.83 -9.22 -43.67
C ILE A 40 -18.47 -10.06 -42.57
N LEU A 41 -18.01 -11.27 -42.33
CA LEU A 41 -18.47 -12.14 -41.25
C LEU A 41 -18.28 -11.48 -39.90
N MET A 42 -17.12 -10.88 -39.65
CA MET A 42 -16.82 -10.12 -38.43
C MET A 42 -17.77 -8.92 -38.26
N VAL A 43 -18.02 -8.16 -39.32
CA VAL A 43 -18.94 -7.01 -39.29
C VAL A 43 -20.39 -7.49 -39.01
N VAL A 44 -20.83 -8.59 -39.62
CA VAL A 44 -22.17 -9.16 -39.36
C VAL A 44 -22.29 -9.65 -37.91
N ALA A 45 -21.25 -10.33 -37.39
CA ALA A 45 -21.20 -10.78 -35.99
C ALA A 45 -21.21 -9.59 -35.02
N ALA A 46 -20.44 -8.55 -35.30
CA ALA A 46 -20.41 -7.32 -34.47
C ALA A 46 -21.79 -6.62 -34.51
N LEU A 47 -22.45 -6.53 -35.67
CA LEU A 47 -23.78 -5.94 -35.80
C LEU A 47 -24.84 -6.77 -35.05
N ALA A 48 -24.81 -8.09 -35.16
CA ALA A 48 -25.72 -8.97 -34.42
C ALA A 48 -25.51 -8.80 -32.89
N THR A 49 -24.27 -8.78 -32.43
CA THR A 49 -23.92 -8.53 -31.01
C THR A 49 -24.43 -7.16 -30.56
N PHE A 50 -24.21 -6.12 -31.39
CA PHE A 50 -24.72 -4.78 -31.10
C PHE A 50 -26.29 -4.78 -30.96
N LEU A 51 -27.01 -5.42 -31.87
CA LEU A 51 -28.45 -5.47 -31.80
C LEU A 51 -28.97 -6.23 -30.56
N VAL A 52 -28.33 -7.33 -30.22
CA VAL A 52 -28.66 -8.10 -29.00
C VAL A 52 -28.42 -7.26 -27.75
N VAL A 53 -27.25 -6.68 -27.58
CA VAL A 53 -26.94 -5.83 -26.43
C VAL A 53 -27.86 -4.61 -26.38
N TYR A 54 -28.10 -3.95 -27.51
CA TYR A 54 -29.02 -2.82 -27.59
C TYR A 54 -30.45 -3.18 -27.18
N ALA A 55 -30.93 -4.36 -27.53
CA ALA A 55 -32.30 -4.82 -27.22
C ALA A 55 -32.44 -5.25 -25.74
N THR A 56 -31.44 -5.96 -25.23
CA THR A 56 -31.49 -6.58 -23.87
C THR A 56 -31.09 -5.66 -22.75
N THR A 57 -30.40 -4.56 -23.03
CA THR A 57 -29.93 -3.64 -21.95
C THR A 57 -31.04 -2.64 -21.64
N GLU A 58 -31.48 -2.59 -20.39
CA GLU A 58 -32.44 -1.61 -19.89
C GLU A 58 -31.75 -0.28 -19.60
N ILE A 59 -32.46 0.84 -19.73
CA ILE A 59 -31.99 2.16 -19.32
C ILE A 59 -32.41 2.37 -17.88
N PRO A 60 -31.47 2.69 -17.00
CA PRO A 60 -31.77 2.94 -15.60
C PRO A 60 -32.64 4.18 -15.43
N LYS A 61 -33.49 4.14 -14.42
CA LYS A 61 -34.27 5.31 -14.00
C LYS A 61 -33.46 6.15 -13.03
N PRO A 62 -33.41 7.51 -13.20
CA PRO A 62 -32.65 8.38 -12.31
C PRO A 62 -33.00 8.22 -10.82
N ALA A 63 -34.25 7.87 -10.50
CA ALA A 63 -34.71 7.62 -9.14
C ALA A 63 -34.08 6.38 -8.46
N GLU A 64 -33.59 5.40 -9.24
CA GLU A 64 -32.89 4.22 -8.72
C GLU A 64 -31.45 4.57 -8.31
N PHE A 65 -30.86 5.58 -8.97
CA PHE A 65 -29.57 6.17 -8.57
C PHE A 65 -29.61 6.94 -7.25
N ALA A 66 -30.76 7.47 -6.88
CA ALA A 66 -30.93 8.25 -5.68
C ALA A 66 -30.73 7.45 -4.38
N ARG A 67 -30.65 6.13 -4.50
CA ARG A 67 -30.36 5.20 -3.40
C ARG A 67 -28.89 4.78 -3.39
N ALA A 68 -27.94 5.71 -3.59
CA ALA A 68 -26.55 5.42 -3.24
C ALA A 68 -26.56 4.91 -1.79
N GLN A 69 -26.24 3.66 -1.61
CA GLN A 69 -26.27 3.03 -0.30
C GLN A 69 -24.93 3.32 0.35
N VAL A 70 -24.98 3.73 1.59
CA VAL A 70 -23.82 4.07 2.40
C VAL A 70 -23.02 2.79 2.67
N THR A 71 -21.76 2.78 2.28
CA THR A 71 -20.85 1.69 2.62
C THR A 71 -20.53 1.72 4.10
N SER A 72 -20.73 0.61 4.78
CA SER A 72 -20.53 0.47 6.23
C SER A 72 -19.44 -0.56 6.54
N VAL A 73 -18.64 -0.26 7.55
CA VAL A 73 -17.54 -1.11 8.03
C VAL A 73 -17.92 -1.70 9.38
N TYR A 74 -17.73 -3.01 9.52
CA TYR A 74 -18.12 -3.79 10.70
C TYR A 74 -16.93 -4.51 11.31
N TYR A 75 -17.01 -4.75 12.62
CA TYR A 75 -16.14 -5.70 13.29
C TYR A 75 -16.35 -7.12 12.76
N SER A 76 -15.52 -8.05 13.18
CA SER A 76 -15.50 -9.45 12.71
C SER A 76 -16.79 -10.22 12.96
N ASP A 77 -17.67 -9.71 13.83
CA ASP A 77 -19.02 -10.27 14.08
C ASP A 77 -20.01 -9.96 12.94
N GLY A 78 -19.64 -9.05 12.00
CA GLY A 78 -20.48 -8.60 10.88
C GLY A 78 -21.76 -7.87 11.31
N ALA A 79 -21.89 -7.51 12.59
CA ALA A 79 -23.07 -6.88 13.20
C ALA A 79 -22.74 -5.56 13.90
N THR A 80 -21.61 -5.47 14.60
CA THR A 80 -21.18 -4.23 15.24
C THR A 80 -20.48 -3.31 14.24
N GLU A 81 -21.07 -2.15 13.99
CA GLU A 81 -20.53 -1.15 13.08
C GLU A 81 -19.33 -0.43 13.69
N ILE A 82 -18.28 -0.24 12.89
CA ILE A 82 -17.11 0.60 13.18
C ILE A 82 -17.38 2.03 12.73
N GLY A 83 -17.95 2.20 11.53
CA GLY A 83 -18.28 3.47 10.93
C GLY A 83 -18.79 3.33 9.51
N LYS A 84 -19.05 4.46 8.88
CA LYS A 84 -19.53 4.55 7.50
C LYS A 84 -18.59 5.39 6.66
N PHE A 85 -18.37 4.98 5.39
CA PHE A 85 -17.74 5.86 4.42
C PHE A 85 -18.78 6.82 3.89
N ALA A 86 -18.62 8.09 4.21
CA ALA A 86 -19.44 9.22 3.83
C ALA A 86 -20.96 9.02 4.06
N GLU A 87 -21.60 9.91 4.78
CA GLU A 87 -22.95 10.29 4.39
C GLU A 87 -22.81 10.83 2.98
N VAL A 88 -23.31 10.09 1.98
CA VAL A 88 -23.41 10.57 0.61
C VAL A 88 -24.31 11.80 0.67
N ASN A 89 -23.70 12.98 0.77
CA ASN A 89 -24.40 14.23 0.63
C ASN A 89 -24.88 14.33 -0.82
N ARG A 90 -26.05 13.73 -1.07
CA ARG A 90 -26.71 13.82 -2.35
C ARG A 90 -28.05 14.54 -2.14
N GLU A 91 -28.13 15.68 -2.75
CA GLU A 91 -29.39 16.44 -2.86
C GLU A 91 -29.75 16.54 -4.32
N ILE A 92 -30.77 15.73 -4.74
CA ILE A 92 -31.25 15.77 -6.10
C ILE A 92 -32.11 17.01 -6.27
N ILE A 93 -31.80 17.79 -7.28
CA ILE A 93 -32.51 19.01 -7.63
C ILE A 93 -33.08 18.95 -9.03
N GLU A 94 -34.14 19.73 -9.28
CA GLU A 94 -34.70 19.96 -10.61
C GLU A 94 -33.70 20.78 -11.44
N THR A 95 -32.98 20.10 -12.34
CA THR A 95 -31.86 20.72 -13.08
C THR A 95 -32.30 21.68 -14.17
N LYS A 96 -33.59 21.64 -14.57
CA LYS A 96 -34.16 22.60 -15.54
C LYS A 96 -34.11 24.05 -15.05
N ASP A 97 -34.07 24.25 -13.71
CA ASP A 97 -34.06 25.57 -13.10
C ASP A 97 -32.63 26.06 -12.78
N LEU A 98 -31.60 25.24 -13.09
CA LEU A 98 -30.20 25.63 -12.88
C LEU A 98 -29.73 26.68 -13.90
N PRO A 99 -28.85 27.61 -13.49
CA PRO A 99 -28.18 28.51 -14.42
C PRO A 99 -27.43 27.73 -15.50
N LYS A 100 -27.64 28.11 -16.78
CA LYS A 100 -27.00 27.43 -17.93
C LYS A 100 -25.48 27.38 -17.84
N GLN A 101 -24.85 28.33 -17.14
CA GLN A 101 -23.42 28.39 -16.95
C GLN A 101 -22.83 27.12 -16.28
N ILE A 102 -23.60 26.43 -15.44
CA ILE A 102 -23.18 25.20 -14.79
C ILE A 102 -23.02 24.07 -15.82
N GLY A 103 -24.07 23.81 -16.58
CA GLY A 103 -24.05 22.82 -17.65
C GLY A 103 -23.00 23.13 -18.73
N ASN A 104 -22.90 24.42 -19.10
CA ASN A 104 -21.92 24.91 -20.07
C ASN A 104 -20.47 24.68 -19.60
N ALA A 105 -20.17 24.88 -18.31
CA ALA A 105 -18.85 24.63 -17.75
C ALA A 105 -18.49 23.13 -17.81
N VAL A 106 -19.43 22.25 -17.47
CA VAL A 106 -19.23 20.79 -17.57
C VAL A 106 -19.02 20.36 -19.01
N VAL A 107 -19.85 20.85 -19.96
CA VAL A 107 -19.70 20.56 -21.39
C VAL A 107 -18.34 21.05 -21.90
N ALA A 108 -17.93 22.26 -21.54
CA ALA A 108 -16.63 22.83 -21.93
C ALA A 108 -15.43 22.07 -21.34
N SER A 109 -15.59 21.45 -20.13
CA SER A 109 -14.58 20.65 -19.49
C SER A 109 -14.47 19.25 -20.08
N GLU A 110 -15.59 18.54 -20.18
CA GLU A 110 -15.64 17.09 -20.36
C GLU A 110 -15.97 16.65 -21.80
N ASP A 111 -16.93 17.33 -22.47
CA ASP A 111 -17.38 16.93 -23.80
C ASP A 111 -17.89 18.13 -24.63
N ARG A 112 -16.98 18.82 -25.30
CA ARG A 112 -17.29 20.00 -26.13
C ARG A 112 -18.19 19.68 -27.34
N THR A 113 -18.38 18.40 -27.66
CA THR A 113 -19.25 17.93 -28.73
C THR A 113 -20.61 17.46 -28.25
N PHE A 114 -20.87 17.57 -26.94
CA PHE A 114 -22.07 17.01 -26.29
C PHE A 114 -23.37 17.34 -27.01
N TRP A 115 -23.59 18.62 -27.37
CA TRP A 115 -24.79 19.05 -28.00
C TRP A 115 -25.01 18.52 -29.44
N THR A 116 -23.91 18.05 -30.06
CA THR A 116 -23.91 17.64 -31.47
C THR A 116 -23.61 16.16 -31.68
N ASN A 117 -23.03 15.48 -30.71
CA ASN A 117 -22.78 14.04 -30.82
C ASN A 117 -24.02 13.21 -30.51
N SER A 118 -24.04 11.94 -30.96
CA SER A 118 -25.14 10.98 -30.74
C SER A 118 -24.93 10.08 -29.51
N GLY A 119 -24.13 10.53 -28.52
CA GLY A 119 -23.76 9.74 -27.34
C GLY A 119 -22.36 9.13 -27.44
N VAL A 120 -21.75 9.10 -28.63
CA VAL A 120 -20.37 8.67 -28.87
C VAL A 120 -19.71 9.64 -29.86
N ASP A 121 -18.49 10.10 -29.56
CA ASP A 121 -17.67 10.93 -30.46
C ASP A 121 -16.63 10.08 -31.20
N LEU A 122 -17.01 9.52 -32.34
CA LEU A 122 -16.11 8.73 -33.18
C LEU A 122 -14.89 9.51 -33.66
N ARG A 123 -15.03 10.84 -33.92
CA ARG A 123 -13.92 11.69 -34.33
C ARG A 123 -12.94 11.91 -33.19
N GLY A 124 -13.47 12.09 -31.99
CA GLY A 124 -12.68 12.18 -30.75
C GLY A 124 -11.91 10.90 -30.47
N ILE A 125 -12.53 9.74 -30.64
CA ILE A 125 -11.89 8.43 -30.47
C ILE A 125 -10.70 8.28 -31.43
N VAL A 126 -10.90 8.56 -32.72
CA VAL A 126 -9.83 8.48 -33.73
C VAL A 126 -8.71 9.47 -33.40
N ARG A 127 -9.05 10.71 -33.04
CA ARG A 127 -8.08 11.75 -32.64
C ARG A 127 -7.26 11.32 -31.42
N ALA A 128 -7.91 10.83 -30.38
CA ALA A 128 -7.27 10.35 -29.16
C ALA A 128 -6.34 9.15 -29.45
N PHE A 129 -6.79 8.19 -30.27
CA PHE A 129 -5.99 7.07 -30.69
C PHE A 129 -4.72 7.50 -31.41
N LEU A 130 -4.83 8.40 -32.38
CA LEU A 130 -3.69 8.90 -33.14
C LEU A 130 -2.71 9.72 -32.27
N ASN A 131 -3.23 10.50 -31.32
CA ASN A 131 -2.40 11.27 -30.38
C ASN A 131 -1.64 10.36 -29.42
N ASN A 132 -2.33 9.37 -28.85
CA ASN A 132 -1.74 8.41 -27.91
C ASN A 132 -0.71 7.51 -28.61
N ALA A 133 -0.98 7.09 -29.86
CA ALA A 133 -0.03 6.32 -30.67
C ALA A 133 1.24 7.10 -31.06
N ARG A 134 1.18 8.44 -31.07
CA ARG A 134 2.33 9.31 -31.31
C ARG A 134 3.10 9.71 -30.04
N GLY A 135 2.77 9.12 -28.88
CA GLY A 135 3.41 9.46 -27.60
C GLY A 135 2.98 10.82 -27.01
N GLY A 136 1.90 11.41 -27.49
CA GLY A 136 1.32 12.63 -26.91
C GLY A 136 0.67 12.37 -25.53
N ALA A 137 0.37 13.45 -24.80
CA ALA A 137 -0.35 13.34 -23.53
C ALA A 137 -1.65 12.56 -23.71
N THR A 138 -1.94 11.62 -22.80
CA THR A 138 -3.13 10.77 -22.83
C THR A 138 -4.40 11.62 -22.93
N GLN A 139 -5.14 11.47 -24.03
CA GLN A 139 -6.41 12.16 -24.25
C GLN A 139 -7.56 11.19 -24.04
N GLY A 140 -8.51 11.57 -23.17
CA GLY A 140 -9.81 10.90 -23.04
C GLY A 140 -10.71 11.24 -24.24
N ALA A 141 -11.52 10.27 -24.67
CA ALA A 141 -12.48 10.44 -25.76
C ALA A 141 -13.89 10.02 -25.35
N SER A 142 -14.15 9.80 -24.06
CA SER A 142 -15.49 9.46 -23.55
C SER A 142 -16.37 10.70 -23.55
N THR A 143 -17.60 10.56 -24.03
CA THR A 143 -18.61 11.62 -24.00
C THR A 143 -19.28 11.70 -22.63
N LEU A 144 -19.98 12.80 -22.33
CA LEU A 144 -20.80 12.93 -21.11
C LEU A 144 -21.85 11.82 -21.00
N SER A 145 -22.45 11.41 -22.10
CA SER A 145 -23.39 10.29 -22.12
C SER A 145 -22.73 8.95 -21.78
N GLN A 146 -21.48 8.74 -22.21
CA GLN A 146 -20.70 7.57 -21.85
C GLN A 146 -20.29 7.61 -20.38
N GLN A 147 -19.84 8.76 -19.86
CA GLN A 147 -19.51 8.92 -18.45
C GLN A 147 -20.73 8.72 -17.55
N TYR A 148 -21.93 9.20 -17.97
CA TYR A 148 -23.17 8.97 -17.25
C TYR A 148 -23.49 7.48 -17.16
N VAL A 149 -23.35 6.74 -18.28
CA VAL A 149 -23.54 5.29 -18.35
C VAL A 149 -22.48 4.54 -17.51
N GLU A 150 -21.21 4.91 -17.67
CA GLU A 150 -20.09 4.29 -16.97
C GLU A 150 -20.31 4.29 -15.46
N ARG A 151 -20.75 5.41 -14.90
CA ARG A 151 -21.03 5.54 -13.47
C ARG A 151 -22.22 4.72 -12.99
N TYR A 152 -23.16 4.47 -13.84
CA TYR A 152 -24.32 3.63 -13.52
C TYR A 152 -23.98 2.14 -13.52
N TYR A 153 -23.19 1.68 -14.49
CA TYR A 153 -22.93 0.25 -14.69
C TYR A 153 -21.62 -0.25 -14.08
N MET A 154 -20.72 0.64 -13.68
CA MET A 154 -19.50 0.22 -12.98
C MET A 154 -19.75 -0.21 -11.53
N ALA A 155 -20.90 0.12 -10.97
CA ALA A 155 -21.35 -0.50 -9.73
C ALA A 155 -21.48 -2.03 -9.82
N GLU A 156 -21.70 -2.58 -11.03
CA GLU A 156 -21.84 -4.03 -11.25
C GLU A 156 -20.56 -4.74 -11.77
N ASN A 157 -19.52 -4.01 -12.22
CA ASN A 157 -18.36 -4.62 -12.86
C ASN A 157 -17.05 -4.07 -12.29
N THR A 158 -16.50 -4.76 -11.29
CA THR A 158 -15.16 -4.53 -10.78
C THR A 158 -14.09 -4.70 -11.87
N ASN A 159 -13.05 -3.85 -11.85
CA ASN A 159 -11.91 -3.83 -12.79
C ASN A 159 -11.02 -5.10 -12.80
N GLN A 160 -11.45 -6.21 -12.23
CA GLN A 160 -10.69 -7.46 -12.14
C GLN A 160 -10.73 -8.32 -13.40
N GLY A 161 -11.36 -7.84 -14.49
CA GLY A 161 -11.41 -8.56 -15.75
C GLY A 161 -10.12 -8.51 -16.57
N ASN A 162 -9.89 -9.57 -17.37
CA ASN A 162 -8.83 -9.57 -18.35
C ASN A 162 -9.05 -8.47 -19.42
N ILE A 163 -8.06 -8.20 -20.25
CA ILE A 163 -8.09 -7.12 -21.25
C ILE A 163 -9.33 -7.20 -22.17
N VAL A 164 -9.82 -8.40 -22.46
CA VAL A 164 -11.01 -8.64 -23.31
C VAL A 164 -12.29 -8.17 -22.60
N GLN A 165 -12.41 -8.46 -21.30
CA GLN A 165 -13.57 -8.03 -20.50
C GLN A 165 -13.65 -6.51 -20.38
N ARG A 166 -12.50 -5.84 -20.23
CA ARG A 166 -12.42 -4.37 -20.19
C ARG A 166 -12.88 -3.73 -21.51
N TYR A 167 -12.44 -4.26 -22.65
CA TYR A 167 -12.92 -3.79 -23.96
C TYR A 167 -14.41 -4.08 -24.19
N TRP A 168 -14.90 -5.20 -23.68
CA TRP A 168 -16.31 -5.55 -23.74
C TRP A 168 -17.18 -4.60 -22.91
N ALA A 169 -16.78 -4.28 -21.69
CA ALA A 169 -17.44 -3.28 -20.84
C ALA A 169 -17.52 -1.92 -21.55
N LYS A 170 -16.39 -1.48 -22.14
CA LYS A 170 -16.35 -0.21 -22.89
C LYS A 170 -17.20 -0.20 -24.15
N ALA A 171 -17.35 -1.34 -24.82
CA ALA A 171 -18.26 -1.49 -25.95
C ALA A 171 -19.74 -1.43 -25.50
N LYS A 172 -20.09 -2.09 -24.40
CA LYS A 172 -21.43 -2.05 -23.79
C LYS A 172 -21.80 -0.62 -23.40
N GLU A 173 -20.89 0.10 -22.72
CA GLU A 173 -21.05 1.52 -22.38
C GLU A 173 -21.37 2.39 -23.61
N ALA A 174 -20.61 2.23 -24.69
CA ALA A 174 -20.86 3.00 -25.93
C ALA A 174 -22.24 2.69 -26.55
N ILE A 175 -22.66 1.42 -26.55
CA ILE A 175 -23.99 1.02 -27.04
C ILE A 175 -25.09 1.66 -26.20
N MET A 176 -24.92 1.71 -24.90
CA MET A 176 -25.91 2.30 -23.99
C MET A 176 -25.95 3.82 -24.08
N ALA A 177 -24.79 4.48 -24.24
CA ALA A 177 -24.75 5.91 -24.49
C ALA A 177 -25.49 6.30 -25.76
N LEU A 178 -25.39 5.49 -26.83
CA LEU A 178 -26.18 5.65 -28.03
C LEU A 178 -27.71 5.46 -27.80
N LYS A 179 -28.08 4.49 -26.95
CA LYS A 179 -29.48 4.21 -26.61
C LYS A 179 -30.09 5.35 -25.81
N ILE A 180 -29.38 5.83 -24.78
CA ILE A 180 -29.83 6.96 -23.94
C ILE A 180 -30.01 8.22 -24.78
N ASN A 181 -29.06 8.56 -25.65
CA ASN A 181 -29.17 9.74 -26.51
C ASN A 181 -30.32 9.68 -27.56
N ARG A 182 -30.89 8.52 -27.78
CA ARG A 182 -32.10 8.37 -28.62
C ARG A 182 -33.40 8.48 -27.84
N GLN A 183 -33.35 8.24 -26.54
CA GLN A 183 -34.56 8.14 -25.70
C GLN A 183 -34.73 9.33 -24.74
N GLN A 184 -33.66 10.06 -24.47
CA GLN A 184 -33.65 11.22 -23.57
C GLN A 184 -33.13 12.47 -24.30
N GLU A 185 -33.65 13.61 -23.93
CA GLU A 185 -33.15 14.90 -24.41
C GLU A 185 -31.79 15.23 -23.81
N LYS A 186 -30.98 16.02 -24.52
CA LYS A 186 -29.63 16.37 -24.06
C LYS A 186 -29.63 17.09 -22.72
N ASP A 187 -30.61 17.98 -22.48
CA ASP A 187 -30.74 18.67 -21.19
C ASP A 187 -31.10 17.70 -20.06
N GLU A 188 -31.90 16.66 -20.32
CA GLU A 188 -32.20 15.61 -19.34
C GLU A 188 -30.96 14.79 -19.00
N ILE A 189 -30.19 14.37 -20.01
CA ILE A 189 -28.94 13.63 -19.81
C ILE A 189 -27.94 14.46 -18.98
N LEU A 190 -27.76 15.75 -19.30
CA LEU A 190 -26.89 16.65 -18.57
C LEU A 190 -27.37 16.86 -17.14
N GLY A 191 -28.68 17.03 -16.96
CA GLY A 191 -29.28 17.15 -15.63
C GLY A 191 -29.07 15.93 -14.75
N ASN A 192 -29.27 14.74 -15.32
CA ASN A 192 -29.01 13.48 -14.63
C ASN A 192 -27.53 13.32 -14.29
N TYR A 193 -26.62 13.69 -15.19
CA TYR A 193 -25.18 13.71 -14.94
C TYR A 193 -24.83 14.66 -13.77
N LEU A 194 -25.33 15.88 -13.80
CA LEU A 194 -25.10 16.89 -12.75
C LEU A 194 -25.62 16.47 -11.37
N ASN A 195 -26.66 15.65 -11.31
CA ASN A 195 -27.19 15.12 -10.04
C ASN A 195 -26.45 13.87 -9.54
N THR A 196 -25.59 13.25 -10.36
CA THR A 196 -24.99 11.94 -10.04
C THR A 196 -23.48 11.96 -9.93
N ILE A 197 -22.79 12.88 -10.61
CA ILE A 197 -21.34 12.93 -10.65
C ILE A 197 -20.73 13.26 -9.28
N TYR A 198 -19.60 12.62 -8.96
CA TYR A 198 -18.81 12.90 -7.78
C TYR A 198 -17.90 14.12 -8.00
N PHE A 199 -17.95 15.09 -7.08
CA PHE A 199 -17.17 16.30 -7.10
C PHE A 199 -16.07 16.36 -6.04
N GLY A 200 -15.86 15.31 -5.24
CA GLY A 200 -14.96 15.32 -4.08
C GLY A 200 -15.69 15.71 -2.79
N ARG A 201 -14.97 15.65 -1.67
CA ARG A 201 -15.50 16.03 -0.33
C ARG A 201 -16.78 15.32 0.06
N GLY A 202 -16.97 14.06 -0.36
CA GLY A 202 -18.22 13.31 -0.13
C GLY A 202 -19.43 13.82 -0.91
N SER A 203 -19.25 14.74 -1.88
CA SER A 203 -20.33 15.44 -2.56
C SER A 203 -20.69 14.79 -3.88
N TYR A 204 -21.86 14.21 -3.96
CA TYR A 204 -22.46 13.66 -5.17
C TYR A 204 -23.59 14.58 -5.67
N GLY A 205 -23.43 15.03 -6.91
CA GLY A 205 -24.29 16.02 -7.52
C GLY A 205 -23.88 17.46 -7.23
N ILE A 206 -24.29 18.33 -8.13
CA ILE A 206 -23.88 19.76 -8.17
C ILE A 206 -24.34 20.54 -6.94
N GLN A 207 -25.51 20.20 -6.38
CA GLN A 207 -26.04 20.88 -5.20
C GLN A 207 -25.17 20.62 -3.96
N ALA A 208 -24.84 19.36 -3.72
CA ALA A 208 -23.96 18.96 -2.64
C ALA A 208 -22.55 19.57 -2.81
N ALA A 209 -22.03 19.56 -4.05
CA ALA A 209 -20.76 20.16 -4.38
C ALA A 209 -20.71 21.68 -4.13
N ALA A 210 -21.74 22.40 -4.55
CA ALA A 210 -21.85 23.86 -4.32
C ALA A 210 -21.82 24.17 -2.81
N LYS A 211 -22.51 23.36 -2.00
CA LYS A 211 -22.48 23.48 -0.53
C LYS A 211 -21.12 23.16 0.06
N ALA A 212 -20.47 22.06 -0.39
CA ALA A 212 -19.21 21.59 0.16
C ALA A 212 -17.99 22.47 -0.20
N TYR A 213 -18.05 23.15 -1.34
CA TYR A 213 -16.94 23.98 -1.81
C TYR A 213 -17.15 25.46 -1.53
N PHE A 214 -18.41 25.97 -1.58
CA PHE A 214 -18.70 27.40 -1.52
C PHE A 214 -19.72 27.78 -0.43
N GLY A 215 -20.38 26.79 0.23
CA GLY A 215 -21.45 27.08 1.19
C GLY A 215 -22.72 27.65 0.54
N LYS A 216 -22.89 27.46 -0.79
CA LYS A 216 -23.98 28.01 -1.60
C LYS A 216 -24.90 26.92 -2.14
N ASN A 217 -26.12 27.29 -2.56
CA ASN A 217 -26.89 26.39 -3.40
C ASN A 217 -26.36 26.38 -4.84
N ALA A 218 -26.63 25.33 -5.59
CA ALA A 218 -26.16 25.23 -6.98
C ALA A 218 -26.68 26.35 -7.87
N GLN A 219 -27.88 26.84 -7.64
CA GLN A 219 -28.45 27.99 -8.37
C GLN A 219 -27.72 29.32 -8.12
N ASP A 220 -26.95 29.43 -7.04
CA ASP A 220 -26.29 30.67 -6.61
C ASP A 220 -24.80 30.72 -6.99
N ILE A 221 -24.24 29.62 -7.59
CA ILE A 221 -22.84 29.62 -8.02
C ILE A 221 -22.68 30.37 -9.36
N ASP A 222 -21.57 31.08 -9.49
CA ASP A 222 -21.24 31.81 -10.70
C ASP A 222 -20.52 30.93 -11.75
N TYR A 223 -20.20 31.51 -12.92
CA TYR A 223 -19.53 30.75 -14.00
C TYR A 223 -18.09 30.35 -13.64
N SER A 224 -17.42 31.11 -12.76
CA SER A 224 -16.07 30.79 -12.31
C SER A 224 -16.04 29.63 -11.30
N GLU A 225 -17.00 29.63 -10.38
CA GLU A 225 -17.24 28.53 -9.44
C GLU A 225 -17.66 27.24 -10.16
N ALA A 226 -18.56 27.36 -11.15
CA ALA A 226 -18.94 26.25 -12.01
C ALA A 226 -17.75 25.69 -12.80
N ALA A 227 -16.86 26.56 -13.29
CA ALA A 227 -15.64 26.15 -13.98
C ALA A 227 -14.65 25.41 -13.08
N LEU A 228 -14.53 25.80 -11.79
CA LEU A 228 -13.72 25.07 -10.82
C LEU A 228 -14.28 23.66 -10.58
N LEU A 229 -15.56 23.56 -10.23
CA LEU A 229 -16.20 22.25 -10.00
C LEU A 229 -16.07 21.34 -11.23
N SER A 230 -16.33 21.88 -12.44
CA SER A 230 -16.16 21.11 -13.68
C SER A 230 -14.71 20.69 -13.94
N GLY A 231 -13.76 21.54 -13.58
CA GLY A 231 -12.34 21.30 -13.74
C GLY A 231 -11.80 20.14 -12.90
N ILE A 232 -12.36 19.88 -11.73
CA ILE A 232 -11.88 18.84 -10.81
C ILE A 232 -12.52 17.47 -11.05
N ILE A 233 -13.61 17.36 -11.82
CA ILE A 233 -14.34 16.09 -12.08
C ILE A 233 -13.45 14.88 -12.41
N PRO A 234 -12.38 14.98 -13.25
CA PRO A 234 -11.59 13.80 -13.63
C PRO A 234 -10.81 13.13 -12.48
N ALA A 235 -10.52 13.85 -11.41
CA ALA A 235 -9.89 13.32 -10.20
C ALA A 235 -10.19 14.23 -9.00
N PRO A 236 -11.42 14.24 -8.48
CA PRO A 236 -11.90 15.27 -7.56
C PRO A 236 -11.08 15.37 -6.28
N SER A 237 -10.69 14.24 -5.68
CA SER A 237 -9.88 14.24 -4.45
C SER A 237 -8.45 14.74 -4.68
N ALA A 238 -7.84 14.42 -5.84
CA ALA A 238 -6.47 14.86 -6.17
C ALA A 238 -6.40 16.30 -6.67
N TYR A 239 -7.52 16.82 -7.22
CA TYR A 239 -7.62 18.18 -7.79
C TYR A 239 -8.39 19.14 -6.88
N ASP A 240 -8.74 18.73 -5.67
CA ASP A 240 -9.32 19.61 -4.66
C ASP A 240 -8.35 20.77 -4.37
N PRO A 241 -8.80 22.06 -4.44
CA PRO A 241 -7.96 23.21 -4.10
C PRO A 241 -7.30 23.14 -2.72
N ALA A 242 -7.93 22.47 -1.76
CA ALA A 242 -7.36 22.26 -0.43
C ALA A 242 -6.21 21.25 -0.41
N VAL A 243 -6.12 20.37 -1.42
CA VAL A 243 -5.07 19.35 -1.57
C VAL A 243 -3.98 19.81 -2.53
N ASN A 244 -4.37 20.36 -3.69
CA ASN A 244 -3.43 20.85 -4.70
C ASN A 244 -3.99 22.05 -5.47
N GLN A 245 -3.78 23.23 -4.92
CA GLN A 245 -4.28 24.49 -5.47
C GLN A 245 -3.73 24.77 -6.87
N GLU A 246 -2.44 24.46 -7.13
CA GLU A 246 -1.81 24.73 -8.43
C GLU A 246 -2.48 23.94 -9.56
N ILE A 247 -2.72 22.64 -9.34
CA ILE A 247 -3.41 21.81 -10.31
C ILE A 247 -4.85 22.26 -10.50
N ALA A 248 -5.57 22.56 -9.41
CA ALA A 248 -6.93 23.06 -9.46
C ALA A 248 -7.04 24.34 -10.30
N GLU A 249 -6.15 25.31 -10.06
CA GLU A 249 -6.11 26.58 -10.81
C GLU A 249 -5.77 26.38 -12.29
N LYS A 250 -4.83 25.50 -12.60
CA LYS A 250 -4.47 25.15 -13.98
C LYS A 250 -5.65 24.54 -14.74
N ARG A 251 -6.42 23.67 -14.08
CA ARG A 251 -7.62 23.05 -14.66
C ARG A 251 -8.74 24.05 -14.81
N TRP A 252 -9.00 24.86 -13.81
CA TRP A 252 -9.96 25.96 -13.86
C TRP A 252 -9.67 26.92 -15.02
N LYS A 253 -8.43 27.39 -15.19
CA LYS A 253 -8.01 28.23 -16.33
C LYS A 253 -8.31 27.59 -17.68
N ARG A 254 -8.13 26.24 -17.76
CA ARG A 254 -8.46 25.49 -18.97
C ARG A 254 -9.96 25.52 -19.26
N VAL A 255 -10.82 25.33 -18.23
CA VAL A 255 -12.28 25.35 -18.41
C VAL A 255 -12.74 26.74 -18.81
N ILE A 256 -12.31 27.78 -18.13
CA ILE A 256 -12.61 29.19 -18.48
C ILE A 256 -12.24 29.48 -19.94
N LYS A 257 -11.02 29.07 -20.36
CA LYS A 257 -10.59 29.22 -21.76
C LYS A 257 -11.51 28.48 -22.74
N ASN A 258 -11.92 27.28 -22.43
CA ASN A 258 -12.82 26.49 -23.28
C ASN A 258 -14.22 27.13 -23.33
N MET A 259 -14.77 27.60 -22.21
CA MET A 259 -16.06 28.29 -22.15
C MET A 259 -16.08 29.52 -23.05
N ALA A 260 -15.01 30.30 -23.05
CA ALA A 260 -14.89 31.49 -23.94
C ALA A 260 -14.77 31.05 -25.41
N ALA A 261 -13.98 30.02 -25.72
CA ALA A 261 -13.80 29.50 -27.07
C ALA A 261 -15.09 28.91 -27.66
N ASP A 262 -15.99 28.38 -26.82
CA ASP A 262 -17.28 27.82 -27.19
C ASP A 262 -18.44 28.84 -27.11
N GLY A 263 -18.14 30.09 -26.75
CA GLY A 263 -19.11 31.20 -26.68
C GLY A 263 -20.05 31.15 -25.47
N TYR A 264 -19.71 30.36 -24.44
CA TYR A 264 -20.50 30.29 -23.20
C TYR A 264 -20.27 31.45 -22.25
N ILE A 265 -19.12 32.11 -22.36
CA ILE A 265 -18.78 33.37 -21.68
C ILE A 265 -18.17 34.34 -22.68
N THR A 266 -18.27 35.67 -22.38
CA THR A 266 -17.68 36.70 -23.23
C THR A 266 -16.17 36.83 -23.00
N PRO A 267 -15.41 37.47 -23.92
CA PRO A 267 -14.00 37.74 -23.71
C PRO A 267 -13.75 38.61 -22.46
N GLU A 268 -14.69 39.54 -22.16
CA GLU A 268 -14.61 40.38 -20.96
C GLU A 268 -14.79 39.55 -19.69
N GLN A 269 -15.74 38.62 -19.69
CA GLN A 269 -15.93 37.66 -18.57
C GLN A 269 -14.70 36.76 -18.40
N GLN A 270 -14.10 36.28 -19.50
CA GLN A 270 -12.86 35.51 -19.44
C GLN A 270 -11.71 36.31 -18.81
N ALA A 271 -11.56 37.57 -19.20
CA ALA A 271 -10.50 38.45 -18.68
C ALA A 271 -10.70 38.81 -17.20
N ALA A 272 -11.97 38.94 -16.76
CA ALA A 272 -12.36 39.27 -15.40
C ALA A 272 -12.42 38.04 -14.46
N ALA A 273 -12.34 36.82 -15.00
CA ALA A 273 -12.46 35.60 -14.21
C ALA A 273 -11.33 35.49 -13.16
N GLN A 274 -11.69 35.24 -11.92
CA GLN A 274 -10.78 34.99 -10.81
C GLN A 274 -10.97 33.58 -10.30
N PHE A 275 -9.89 32.95 -9.85
CA PHE A 275 -9.95 31.65 -9.21
C PHE A 275 -10.77 31.76 -7.92
N PRO A 276 -11.86 30.95 -7.78
CA PRO A 276 -12.78 31.12 -6.66
C PRO A 276 -12.18 30.63 -5.34
N ALA A 277 -12.48 31.35 -4.27
CA ALA A 277 -12.15 30.92 -2.92
C ALA A 277 -13.09 29.78 -2.51
N THR A 278 -12.52 28.73 -1.90
CA THR A 278 -13.29 27.62 -1.38
C THR A 278 -13.28 27.59 0.15
N ILE A 279 -14.35 27.09 0.76
CA ILE A 279 -14.35 26.80 2.20
C ILE A 279 -13.47 25.59 2.49
N PRO A 280 -12.88 25.47 3.69
CA PRO A 280 -12.14 24.27 4.07
C PRO A 280 -13.03 23.02 3.99
N PRO A 281 -12.46 21.83 3.64
CA PRO A 281 -13.22 20.60 3.71
C PRO A 281 -13.73 20.35 5.13
N THR A 282 -15.03 20.12 5.26
CA THR A 282 -15.61 19.71 6.53
C THR A 282 -15.43 18.20 6.67
N GLN A 283 -14.51 17.75 7.52
CA GLN A 283 -14.46 16.34 7.89
C GLN A 283 -15.69 16.03 8.75
N SER A 284 -16.44 15.00 8.43
CA SER A 284 -17.49 14.54 9.34
C SER A 284 -16.81 13.98 10.58
N VAL A 285 -16.88 14.73 11.66
CA VAL A 285 -16.21 14.43 12.95
C VAL A 285 -16.75 13.13 13.55
N GLN A 286 -17.94 12.67 13.14
CA GLN A 286 -18.61 11.53 13.77
C GLN A 286 -18.04 10.18 13.34
N ASP A 287 -17.56 10.01 12.09
CA ASP A 287 -17.13 8.70 11.59
C ASP A 287 -15.62 8.46 11.65
N PHE A 288 -14.82 9.55 11.75
CA PHE A 288 -13.36 9.46 11.80
C PHE A 288 -12.77 9.89 13.16
N GLY A 289 -13.58 10.13 14.18
CA GLY A 289 -13.11 10.44 15.53
C GLY A 289 -12.61 9.20 16.28
N GLY A 290 -11.68 9.42 17.22
CA GLY A 290 -11.15 8.35 18.05
C GLY A 290 -10.40 7.27 17.29
N VAL A 291 -10.44 6.04 17.80
CA VAL A 291 -9.74 4.88 17.22
C VAL A 291 -10.37 4.39 15.91
N ASN A 292 -11.68 4.55 15.76
CA ASN A 292 -12.40 4.08 14.58
C ASN A 292 -11.92 4.74 13.28
N GLY A 293 -11.48 6.00 13.33
CA GLY A 293 -10.95 6.70 12.17
C GLY A 293 -9.74 6.01 11.53
N TYR A 294 -8.88 5.41 12.35
CA TYR A 294 -7.75 4.61 11.82
C TYR A 294 -8.25 3.36 11.10
N PHE A 295 -9.21 2.65 11.67
CA PHE A 295 -9.77 1.44 11.05
C PHE A 295 -10.49 1.76 9.74
N MET A 296 -11.23 2.85 9.70
CA MET A 296 -11.88 3.34 8.47
C MET A 296 -10.86 3.68 7.39
N PHE A 297 -9.79 4.41 7.74
CA PHE A 297 -8.72 4.76 6.80
C PHE A 297 -7.99 3.51 6.28
N GLN A 298 -7.65 2.57 7.18
CA GLN A 298 -6.97 1.33 6.82
C GLN A 298 -7.86 0.44 5.94
N ALA A 299 -9.16 0.31 6.24
CA ALA A 299 -10.10 -0.42 5.39
C ALA A 299 -10.17 0.18 3.98
N ARG A 300 -10.28 1.50 3.86
CA ARG A 300 -10.27 2.20 2.57
C ARG A 300 -8.98 1.93 1.78
N LYS A 301 -7.83 2.02 2.45
CA LYS A 301 -6.52 1.77 1.84
C LYS A 301 -6.43 0.32 1.34
N GLU A 302 -6.80 -0.65 2.17
CA GLU A 302 -6.72 -2.07 1.83
C GLU A 302 -7.67 -2.43 0.66
N LEU A 303 -8.89 -1.87 0.63
CA LEU A 303 -9.82 -2.02 -0.50
C LEU A 303 -9.25 -1.46 -1.81
N LYS A 304 -8.56 -0.33 -1.75
CA LYS A 304 -7.89 0.25 -2.94
C LYS A 304 -6.73 -0.61 -3.41
N ASP A 305 -5.86 -1.02 -2.49
CA ASP A 305 -4.59 -1.69 -2.81
C ASP A 305 -4.79 -3.17 -3.19
N LEU A 306 -5.70 -3.89 -2.52
CA LEU A 306 -5.88 -5.32 -2.69
C LEU A 306 -7.13 -5.68 -3.52
N ALA A 307 -8.25 -4.99 -3.33
CA ALA A 307 -9.47 -5.23 -4.09
C ALA A 307 -9.54 -4.41 -5.39
N GLY A 308 -8.66 -3.42 -5.57
CA GLY A 308 -8.63 -2.54 -6.74
C GLY A 308 -9.85 -1.63 -6.87
N LEU A 309 -10.59 -1.40 -5.79
CA LEU A 309 -11.75 -0.52 -5.77
C LEU A 309 -11.34 0.95 -5.80
N THR A 310 -12.07 1.75 -6.57
CA THR A 310 -11.88 3.21 -6.55
C THR A 310 -12.55 3.82 -5.32
N GLU A 311 -12.14 5.03 -4.93
CA GLU A 311 -12.79 5.77 -3.82
C GLU A 311 -14.29 5.95 -4.07
N GLU A 312 -14.67 6.26 -5.31
CA GLU A 312 -16.06 6.39 -5.71
C GLU A 312 -16.83 5.09 -5.50
N GLN A 313 -16.25 3.93 -5.89
CA GLN A 313 -16.89 2.63 -5.68
C GLN A 313 -17.06 2.32 -4.19
N ILE A 314 -16.01 2.58 -3.40
CA ILE A 314 -16.07 2.38 -1.94
C ILE A 314 -17.18 3.23 -1.32
N ASP A 315 -17.34 4.47 -1.76
CA ASP A 315 -18.30 5.40 -1.16
C ASP A 315 -19.76 5.15 -1.63
N THR A 316 -19.97 4.59 -2.83
CA THR A 316 -21.32 4.58 -3.47
C THR A 316 -21.95 3.23 -3.67
N MET A 317 -21.17 2.14 -3.63
CA MET A 317 -21.71 0.79 -3.90
C MET A 317 -22.54 0.22 -2.75
N GLY A 318 -22.62 0.90 -1.61
CA GLY A 318 -23.36 0.39 -0.45
C GLY A 318 -22.77 -0.90 0.11
N LEU A 319 -21.44 -1.00 0.10
CA LEU A 319 -20.75 -2.20 0.51
C LEU A 319 -20.91 -2.47 1.99
N LYS A 320 -21.04 -3.72 2.35
CA LYS A 320 -20.88 -4.22 3.72
C LYS A 320 -19.47 -4.81 3.84
N ILE A 321 -18.60 -4.09 4.53
CA ILE A 321 -17.20 -4.48 4.76
C ILE A 321 -17.12 -5.12 6.15
N ILE A 322 -16.74 -6.38 6.21
CA ILE A 322 -16.50 -7.08 7.46
C ILE A 322 -14.98 -7.17 7.66
N THR A 323 -14.51 -6.57 8.74
CA THR A 323 -13.11 -6.63 9.14
C THR A 323 -12.80 -7.91 9.91
N THR A 324 -11.53 -8.16 10.14
CA THR A 324 -11.03 -9.24 11.00
C THR A 324 -11.00 -8.84 12.47
N LEU A 325 -11.19 -7.56 12.77
CA LEU A 325 -11.06 -6.98 14.11
C LEU A 325 -12.13 -7.53 15.07
N ASP A 326 -11.67 -8.09 16.18
CA ASP A 326 -12.53 -8.50 17.30
C ASP A 326 -12.75 -7.30 18.24
N LYS A 327 -13.98 -6.83 18.33
CA LYS A 327 -14.37 -5.64 19.12
C LYS A 327 -13.90 -5.72 20.58
N ASP A 328 -14.07 -6.87 21.22
CA ASP A 328 -13.75 -7.00 22.65
C ASP A 328 -12.24 -7.05 22.86
N LYS A 329 -11.50 -7.66 21.92
CA LYS A 329 -10.02 -7.67 21.95
C LYS A 329 -9.42 -6.31 21.61
N VAL A 330 -10.02 -5.55 20.67
CA VAL A 330 -9.64 -4.15 20.40
C VAL A 330 -9.84 -3.32 21.66
N ARG A 331 -11.01 -3.39 22.29
CA ARG A 331 -11.29 -2.68 23.56
C ARG A 331 -10.31 -3.08 24.66
N LEU A 332 -10.06 -4.38 24.82
CA LEU A 332 -9.09 -4.90 25.80
C LEU A 332 -7.70 -4.32 25.57
N MET A 333 -7.29 -4.19 24.31
CA MET A 333 -6.00 -3.62 23.93
C MET A 333 -5.93 -2.13 24.28
N MET A 334 -6.96 -1.36 23.94
CA MET A 334 -7.08 0.06 24.33
C MET A 334 -7.02 0.23 25.85
N ASP A 335 -7.81 -0.55 26.59
CA ASP A 335 -7.84 -0.55 28.05
C ASP A 335 -6.50 -0.97 28.67
N THR A 336 -5.74 -1.81 27.99
CA THR A 336 -4.41 -2.24 28.44
C THR A 336 -3.40 -1.12 28.28
N VAL A 337 -3.38 -0.43 27.14
CA VAL A 337 -2.49 0.71 26.92
C VAL A 337 -2.82 1.86 27.87
N ALA A 338 -4.09 2.12 28.13
CA ALA A 338 -4.55 3.15 29.08
C ALA A 338 -4.07 2.91 30.53
N LYS A 339 -3.62 1.69 30.87
CA LYS A 339 -3.04 1.36 32.19
C LYS A 339 -1.54 1.65 32.31
N LEU A 340 -0.89 2.15 31.26
CA LEU A 340 0.48 2.61 31.39
C LEU A 340 0.58 3.68 32.47
N PRO A 341 1.60 3.64 33.33
CA PRO A 341 1.77 4.63 34.41
C PRO A 341 1.84 6.04 33.85
N ALA A 342 1.23 6.96 34.58
CA ALA A 342 1.38 8.39 34.30
C ALA A 342 2.83 8.85 34.42
N GLY A 343 3.17 9.99 33.79
CA GLY A 343 4.50 10.58 33.81
C GLY A 343 5.40 10.14 32.66
N HIS A 344 4.88 9.39 31.68
CA HIS A 344 5.59 9.22 30.40
C HIS A 344 5.57 10.54 29.60
N ALA A 345 6.54 10.70 28.71
CA ALA A 345 6.63 11.86 27.84
C ALA A 345 5.36 11.97 26.95
N PRO A 346 4.89 13.21 26.64
CA PRO A 346 3.71 13.39 25.79
C PRO A 346 3.87 12.82 24.37
N ASN A 347 5.10 12.75 23.89
CA ASN A 347 5.51 12.22 22.60
C ASN A 347 5.98 10.75 22.66
N LEU A 348 5.60 10.04 23.72
CA LEU A 348 5.74 8.58 23.75
C LEU A 348 4.64 7.95 22.91
N HIS A 349 5.03 7.14 21.95
CA HIS A 349 4.14 6.36 21.10
C HIS A 349 4.08 4.90 21.54
N VAL A 350 2.92 4.29 21.36
CA VAL A 350 2.72 2.85 21.58
C VAL A 350 2.18 2.27 20.28
N ALA A 351 2.85 1.28 19.74
CA ALA A 351 2.38 0.45 18.64
C ALA A 351 2.04 -0.94 19.18
N MET A 352 0.82 -1.39 18.99
CA MET A 352 0.45 -2.73 19.43
C MET A 352 -0.47 -3.40 18.40
N ILE A 353 -0.16 -4.65 18.04
CA ILE A 353 -0.94 -5.41 17.05
C ILE A 353 -0.98 -6.88 17.47
N SER A 354 -2.10 -7.53 17.24
CA SER A 354 -2.33 -8.94 17.50
C SER A 354 -2.92 -9.60 16.25
N THR A 355 -2.30 -10.70 15.79
CA THR A 355 -2.68 -11.38 14.55
C THR A 355 -2.87 -12.88 14.76
N ASP A 356 -3.67 -13.51 13.91
CA ASP A 356 -3.74 -14.96 13.77
C ASP A 356 -2.60 -15.40 12.80
N PRO A 357 -1.64 -16.21 13.26
CA PRO A 357 -0.51 -16.61 12.41
C PRO A 357 -0.91 -17.54 11.25
N THR A 358 -2.09 -18.16 11.29
CA THR A 358 -2.53 -19.14 10.29
C THR A 358 -3.33 -18.51 9.15
N THR A 359 -3.86 -17.31 9.35
CA THR A 359 -4.66 -16.58 8.36
C THR A 359 -4.07 -15.21 7.99
N GLY A 360 -3.18 -14.65 8.83
CA GLY A 360 -2.72 -13.26 8.70
C GLY A 360 -3.73 -12.22 9.20
N GLU A 361 -4.91 -12.62 9.65
CA GLU A 361 -5.95 -11.70 10.13
C GLU A 361 -5.51 -10.87 11.33
N ILE A 362 -5.70 -9.54 11.27
CA ILE A 362 -5.52 -8.65 12.41
C ILE A 362 -6.69 -8.86 13.37
N ILE A 363 -6.41 -9.42 14.53
CA ILE A 363 -7.41 -9.65 15.57
C ILE A 363 -7.74 -8.37 16.34
N ALA A 364 -6.71 -7.58 16.64
CA ALA A 364 -6.80 -6.28 17.29
C ALA A 364 -5.54 -5.47 17.06
N GLU A 365 -5.67 -4.15 17.05
CA GLU A 365 -4.53 -3.22 17.01
C GLU A 365 -4.80 -1.99 17.87
N TYR A 366 -3.73 -1.37 18.33
CA TYR A 366 -3.70 -0.04 18.94
C TYR A 366 -3.02 0.92 17.96
N PRO A 367 -3.79 1.64 17.15
CA PRO A 367 -3.26 2.52 16.12
C PRO A 367 -2.91 3.93 16.65
N GLY A 368 -3.38 4.28 17.84
CA GLY A 368 -3.35 5.60 18.46
C GLY A 368 -4.64 5.88 19.23
N GLN A 369 -4.73 7.06 19.84
CA GLN A 369 -5.91 7.43 20.63
C GLN A 369 -7.02 8.07 19.80
N ASP A 370 -6.66 8.94 18.86
CA ASP A 370 -7.60 9.76 18.12
C ASP A 370 -7.04 10.13 16.74
N TYR A 371 -7.65 9.59 15.69
CA TYR A 371 -7.25 9.81 14.30
C TYR A 371 -7.29 11.29 13.89
N LEU A 372 -8.23 12.07 14.43
CA LEU A 372 -8.33 13.50 14.11
C LEU A 372 -7.17 14.32 14.67
N LYS A 373 -6.47 13.80 15.69
CA LYS A 373 -5.27 14.46 16.25
C LYS A 373 -3.98 14.00 15.61
N VAL A 374 -3.86 12.67 15.36
CA VAL A 374 -2.70 12.04 14.74
C VAL A 374 -3.19 11.05 13.71
N GLN A 375 -2.99 11.32 12.43
CA GLN A 375 -3.55 10.51 11.33
C GLN A 375 -2.68 9.31 10.94
N ILE A 376 -1.52 9.12 11.58
CA ILE A 376 -0.62 8.02 11.31
C ILE A 376 -0.94 6.87 12.27
N ASN A 377 -1.24 5.69 11.71
CA ASN A 377 -1.47 4.47 12.48
C ASN A 377 -0.15 3.94 13.05
N ALA A 378 0.00 3.96 14.38
CA ALA A 378 1.23 3.53 15.04
C ALA A 378 1.56 2.04 14.83
N ALA A 379 0.56 1.19 14.60
CA ALA A 379 0.77 -0.25 14.42
C ALA A 379 1.17 -0.64 12.98
N THR A 380 0.64 0.07 11.97
CA THR A 380 0.77 -0.33 10.56
C THR A 380 1.55 0.65 9.68
N GLN A 381 1.79 1.89 10.14
CA GLN A 381 2.43 2.94 9.35
C GLN A 381 3.68 3.53 10.00
N GLU A 382 3.76 3.57 11.32
CA GLU A 382 4.93 4.09 12.02
C GLU A 382 6.08 3.10 12.03
N HIS A 383 7.29 3.62 11.83
CA HIS A 383 8.52 2.87 11.79
C HIS A 383 9.33 3.09 13.05
N PHE A 384 9.83 2.01 13.66
CA PHE A 384 10.69 2.08 14.82
C PHE A 384 11.72 0.94 14.82
N GLN A 385 12.91 1.17 15.39
CA GLN A 385 13.99 0.19 15.35
C GLN A 385 13.57 -1.13 16.01
N ALA A 386 13.76 -2.23 15.30
CA ALA A 386 13.41 -3.58 15.76
C ALA A 386 14.27 -4.00 16.98
N GLY A 387 15.48 -3.50 17.07
CA GLY A 387 16.42 -3.94 18.08
C GLY A 387 16.60 -5.47 18.06
N SER A 388 16.81 -6.05 19.22
CA SER A 388 17.06 -7.49 19.32
C SER A 388 15.93 -8.41 18.87
N THR A 389 14.75 -7.90 18.46
CA THR A 389 13.73 -8.72 17.82
C THR A 389 14.14 -9.18 16.41
N PHE A 390 15.20 -8.60 15.84
CA PHE A 390 15.79 -9.00 14.57
C PHE A 390 16.68 -10.24 14.65
N LYS A 391 17.19 -10.59 15.84
CA LYS A 391 18.11 -11.72 16.06
C LYS A 391 17.61 -13.08 15.55
N PRO A 392 16.33 -13.43 15.65
CA PRO A 392 15.83 -14.71 15.12
C PRO A 392 16.12 -14.91 13.64
N PHE A 393 16.21 -13.86 12.83
CA PHE A 393 16.52 -13.97 11.40
C PHE A 393 17.94 -14.47 11.16
N GLY A 394 18.91 -13.95 11.90
CA GLY A 394 20.28 -14.49 11.87
C GLY A 394 20.37 -15.93 12.41
N MET A 395 19.59 -16.29 13.42
CA MET A 395 19.48 -17.67 13.90
C MET A 395 18.91 -18.60 12.81
N ILE A 396 17.82 -18.20 12.16
CA ILE A 396 17.20 -18.98 11.06
C ILE A 396 18.20 -19.16 9.91
N ALA A 397 18.88 -18.09 9.50
CA ALA A 397 19.94 -18.14 8.48
C ALA A 397 21.06 -19.13 8.86
N SER A 398 21.45 -19.20 10.14
CA SER A 398 22.41 -20.20 10.62
C SER A 398 21.88 -21.62 10.56
N LEU A 399 20.60 -21.82 10.93
CA LEU A 399 19.95 -23.13 10.89
C LEU A 399 19.82 -23.67 9.45
N GLU A 400 19.53 -22.78 8.49
CA GLU A 400 19.46 -23.12 7.05
C GLU A 400 20.83 -23.57 6.52
N GLN A 401 21.92 -23.02 7.04
CA GLN A 401 23.30 -23.45 6.72
C GLN A 401 23.74 -24.72 7.50
N GLY A 402 22.83 -25.40 8.16
CA GLY A 402 23.13 -26.64 8.94
C GLY A 402 23.69 -26.37 10.34
N GLY A 403 23.55 -25.15 10.85
CA GLY A 403 23.86 -24.81 12.23
C GLY A 403 22.89 -25.46 13.23
N SER A 404 23.22 -25.36 14.51
CA SER A 404 22.47 -26.00 15.60
C SER A 404 22.30 -25.03 16.78
N LEU A 405 21.23 -25.17 17.56
CA LEU A 405 21.05 -24.46 18.83
C LEU A 405 22.15 -24.77 19.88
N SER A 406 22.87 -25.85 19.70
CA SER A 406 24.04 -26.23 20.53
C SER A 406 25.35 -25.60 20.07
N ASP A 407 25.42 -24.99 18.89
CA ASP A 407 26.62 -24.31 18.42
C ASP A 407 26.99 -23.19 19.38
N THR A 408 28.30 -23.03 19.62
CA THR A 408 28.77 -22.11 20.64
C THR A 408 29.42 -20.87 20.05
N TYR A 409 29.20 -19.75 20.73
CA TYR A 409 29.67 -18.42 20.34
C TYR A 409 30.23 -17.68 21.56
N PRO A 410 31.13 -16.71 21.33
CA PRO A 410 31.68 -15.89 22.41
C PRO A 410 30.61 -14.96 23.00
N GLY A 411 30.41 -15.01 24.31
CA GLY A 411 29.42 -14.19 25.04
C GLY A 411 29.98 -13.11 25.93
N ASN A 412 31.31 -12.95 25.97
CA ASN A 412 31.96 -11.93 26.84
C ASN A 412 31.81 -10.52 26.22
N SER A 413 31.87 -9.49 27.08
CA SER A 413 31.70 -8.09 26.69
C SER A 413 32.76 -7.20 27.42
N PRO A 414 33.41 -6.24 26.72
CA PRO A 414 33.33 -5.98 25.28
C PRO A 414 34.08 -7.02 24.45
N GLN A 415 33.70 -7.15 23.16
CA GLN A 415 34.45 -7.95 22.17
C GLN A 415 34.61 -7.19 20.86
N THR A 416 35.74 -7.37 20.18
CA THR A 416 35.94 -6.87 18.82
C THR A 416 35.72 -8.00 17.82
N ILE A 417 34.75 -7.83 16.92
CA ILE A 417 34.40 -8.82 15.91
C ILE A 417 34.56 -8.16 14.53
N GLN A 418 35.46 -8.70 13.72
CA GLN A 418 35.84 -8.09 12.42
C GLN A 418 36.14 -6.59 12.49
N GLY A 419 36.87 -6.17 13.55
CA GLY A 419 37.26 -4.77 13.76
C GLY A 419 36.18 -3.90 14.44
N VAL A 420 34.96 -4.39 14.65
CA VAL A 420 33.86 -3.65 15.27
C VAL A 420 33.75 -3.98 16.75
N PRO A 421 33.81 -2.99 17.66
CA PRO A 421 33.67 -3.21 19.11
C PRO A 421 32.18 -3.44 19.45
N ILE A 422 31.88 -4.61 20.02
CA ILE A 422 30.53 -5.03 20.40
C ILE A 422 30.43 -5.11 21.93
N ARG A 423 29.32 -4.59 22.46
CA ARG A 423 28.98 -4.68 23.88
C ARG A 423 27.65 -5.36 24.09
N ASN A 424 27.56 -6.19 25.13
CA ASN A 424 26.28 -6.72 25.59
C ASN A 424 25.54 -5.65 26.41
N PHE A 425 24.22 -5.74 26.43
CA PHE A 425 23.37 -4.88 27.24
C PHE A 425 23.82 -4.95 28.72
N GLY A 426 23.92 -3.81 29.36
CA GLY A 426 24.43 -3.72 30.76
C GLY A 426 25.87 -4.21 30.95
N GLY A 427 26.66 -4.44 29.89
CA GLY A 427 28.07 -4.87 29.97
C GLY A 427 28.26 -6.33 30.40
N GLY A 428 27.20 -7.15 30.45
CA GLY A 428 27.22 -8.53 30.92
C GLY A 428 28.20 -9.42 30.15
N SER A 429 28.99 -10.26 30.86
CA SER A 429 29.93 -11.26 30.30
C SER A 429 29.46 -12.66 30.66
N TYR A 430 29.40 -13.55 29.65
CA TYR A 430 28.75 -14.87 29.77
C TYR A 430 29.65 -16.05 29.37
N GLY A 431 30.94 -15.80 29.09
CA GLY A 431 31.85 -16.85 28.61
C GLY A 431 31.44 -17.34 27.18
N THR A 432 31.70 -18.61 26.94
CA THR A 432 31.21 -19.29 25.73
C THR A 432 29.79 -19.77 25.97
N VAL A 433 28.88 -19.41 25.11
CA VAL A 433 27.45 -19.72 25.25
C VAL A 433 26.91 -20.46 24.01
N SER A 434 25.93 -21.35 24.21
CA SER A 434 25.23 -21.95 23.09
C SER A 434 24.31 -20.93 22.41
N LEU A 435 23.94 -21.18 21.15
CA LEU A 435 22.98 -20.33 20.41
C LEU A 435 21.64 -20.25 21.16
N ALA A 436 21.18 -21.35 21.75
CA ALA A 436 19.98 -21.37 22.60
C ALA A 436 20.10 -20.40 23.79
N GLN A 437 21.24 -20.44 24.51
CA GLN A 437 21.48 -19.51 25.60
C GLN A 437 21.64 -18.05 25.17
N ALA A 438 22.31 -17.83 24.02
CA ALA A 438 22.45 -16.52 23.41
C ALA A 438 21.09 -15.91 23.02
N THR A 439 20.14 -16.76 22.53
CA THR A 439 18.77 -16.35 22.18
C THR A 439 17.98 -16.00 23.44
N ALA A 440 17.97 -16.89 24.44
CA ALA A 440 17.22 -16.69 25.69
C ALA A 440 17.65 -15.43 26.45
N LYS A 441 18.95 -15.12 26.48
CA LYS A 441 19.56 -13.97 27.18
C LYS A 441 19.80 -12.77 26.25
N SER A 442 19.51 -12.89 24.96
CA SER A 442 19.69 -11.80 23.96
C SER A 442 21.13 -11.28 23.86
N ILE A 443 22.16 -12.15 23.87
CA ILE A 443 23.57 -11.79 23.93
C ILE A 443 24.04 -11.20 22.59
N ASN A 444 24.43 -9.92 22.57
CA ASN A 444 24.85 -9.20 21.36
C ASN A 444 26.13 -9.78 20.74
N THR A 445 27.15 -9.99 21.55
CA THR A 445 28.49 -10.48 21.10
C THR A 445 28.36 -11.84 20.40
N ALA A 446 27.54 -12.75 20.96
CA ALA A 446 27.28 -14.05 20.36
C ALA A 446 26.56 -13.94 19.03
N TYR A 447 25.55 -13.04 18.91
CA TYR A 447 24.78 -12.87 17.68
C TYR A 447 25.57 -12.17 16.58
N VAL A 448 26.42 -11.20 16.90
CA VAL A 448 27.29 -10.59 15.89
C VAL A 448 28.35 -11.58 15.41
N ALA A 449 28.89 -12.44 16.30
CA ALA A 449 29.81 -13.53 15.91
C ALA A 449 29.11 -14.58 15.02
N LEU A 450 27.85 -14.91 15.32
CA LEU A 450 27.01 -15.75 14.45
C LEU A 450 26.82 -15.09 13.08
N ASN A 451 26.44 -13.80 13.06
CA ASN A 451 26.18 -13.04 11.84
C ASN A 451 27.42 -12.90 10.95
N ALA A 452 28.59 -12.73 11.57
CA ALA A 452 29.88 -12.75 10.87
C ALA A 452 30.17 -14.10 10.17
N LYS A 453 29.71 -15.22 10.77
CA LYS A 453 29.86 -16.56 10.21
C LYS A 453 28.85 -16.86 9.11
N VAL A 454 27.59 -16.44 9.31
CA VAL A 454 26.46 -16.71 8.39
C VAL A 454 26.50 -15.81 7.15
N GLY A 455 26.88 -14.57 7.34
CA GLY A 455 26.81 -13.49 6.36
C GLY A 455 25.62 -12.57 6.60
N PRO A 456 25.84 -11.25 6.79
CA PRO A 456 24.77 -10.27 7.05
C PRO A 456 23.71 -10.19 5.97
N SER A 457 24.09 -10.42 4.71
CA SER A 457 23.15 -10.43 3.56
C SER A 457 22.10 -11.53 3.69
N LEU A 458 22.49 -12.72 4.17
CA LEU A 458 21.55 -13.82 4.36
C LEU A 458 20.59 -13.54 5.52
N THR A 459 21.07 -12.90 6.58
CA THR A 459 20.21 -12.43 7.69
C THR A 459 19.16 -11.42 7.20
N LYS A 460 19.55 -10.47 6.32
CA LYS A 460 18.63 -9.54 5.65
C LYS A 460 17.62 -10.30 4.77
N GLU A 461 18.10 -11.22 3.94
CA GLU A 461 17.24 -12.02 3.05
C GLU A 461 16.18 -12.82 3.83
N VAL A 462 16.56 -13.42 4.95
CA VAL A 462 15.61 -14.13 5.83
C VAL A 462 14.56 -13.16 6.36
N ALA A 463 14.91 -11.95 6.79
CA ALA A 463 13.94 -10.97 7.25
C ALA A 463 12.91 -10.62 6.17
N ILE A 464 13.36 -10.42 4.92
CA ILE A 464 12.49 -10.12 3.76
C ILE A 464 11.57 -11.32 3.47
N ARG A 465 12.10 -12.53 3.43
CA ARG A 465 11.30 -13.73 3.19
C ARG A 465 10.21 -13.93 4.24
N LEU A 466 10.48 -13.54 5.49
CA LEU A 466 9.51 -13.69 6.58
C LEU A 466 8.46 -12.59 6.63
N GLY A 467 8.64 -11.46 5.92
CA GLY A 467 7.61 -10.42 5.86
C GLY A 467 8.09 -8.96 5.97
N TYR A 468 9.41 -8.71 6.13
CA TYR A 468 9.88 -7.34 6.09
C TYR A 468 9.92 -6.83 4.64
N PRO A 469 9.37 -5.65 4.33
CA PRO A 469 9.57 -5.00 3.05
C PRO A 469 11.05 -4.79 2.74
N GLU A 470 11.44 -4.92 1.47
CA GLU A 470 12.82 -4.76 1.05
C GLU A 470 13.37 -3.34 1.28
N ASP A 471 12.47 -2.36 1.21
CA ASP A 471 12.71 -0.93 1.43
C ASP A 471 12.59 -0.51 2.90
N THR A 472 12.46 -1.45 3.84
CA THR A 472 12.41 -1.15 5.29
C THR A 472 13.59 -0.26 5.69
N PRO A 473 13.37 0.91 6.30
CA PRO A 473 14.43 1.81 6.70
C PRO A 473 15.47 1.12 7.58
N GLY A 474 16.77 1.32 7.28
CA GLY A 474 17.88 0.71 8.03
C GLY A 474 18.09 -0.79 7.83
N LEU A 475 17.40 -1.43 6.88
CA LEU A 475 17.58 -2.84 6.51
C LEU A 475 18.76 -2.98 5.54
N ASP A 476 19.96 -3.11 6.08
CA ASP A 476 21.22 -3.16 5.36
C ASP A 476 21.98 -4.50 5.50
N ASN A 477 23.18 -4.57 4.94
CA ASN A 477 24.08 -5.72 5.02
C ASN A 477 25.26 -5.48 6.02
N SER A 478 25.09 -4.60 7.00
CA SER A 478 26.12 -4.34 7.99
C SER A 478 26.35 -5.56 8.91
N LEU A 479 27.57 -5.71 9.42
CA LEU A 479 27.90 -6.78 10.37
C LEU A 479 26.94 -6.82 11.58
N THR A 480 26.45 -5.66 11.97
CA THR A 480 25.61 -5.48 13.15
C THR A 480 24.11 -5.46 12.85
N ASN A 481 23.67 -5.67 11.60
CA ASN A 481 22.26 -5.65 11.24
C ASN A 481 21.41 -6.64 12.08
N VAL A 482 22.03 -7.76 12.51
CA VAL A 482 21.42 -8.76 13.40
C VAL A 482 21.01 -8.19 14.76
N LEU A 483 21.52 -7.02 15.14
CA LEU A 483 21.12 -6.30 16.36
C LEU A 483 19.86 -5.44 16.17
N GLY A 484 19.37 -5.31 14.91
CA GLY A 484 18.09 -4.69 14.57
C GLY A 484 18.16 -3.18 14.37
N SER A 485 19.07 -2.72 13.50
CA SER A 485 19.08 -1.34 12.96
C SER A 485 17.90 -1.06 12.06
N ALA A 486 17.29 -2.10 11.48
CA ALA A 486 16.10 -1.98 10.67
C ALA A 486 14.91 -1.44 11.47
N SER A 487 14.14 -0.53 10.86
CA SER A 487 12.95 0.10 11.44
C SER A 487 11.68 -0.32 10.67
N PRO A 488 11.14 -1.53 10.92
CA PRO A 488 9.87 -2.00 10.41
C PRO A 488 8.69 -1.34 11.13
N THR A 489 7.46 -1.58 10.63
CA THR A 489 6.24 -1.36 11.39
C THR A 489 5.97 -2.54 12.36
N ALA A 490 5.06 -2.35 13.33
CA ALA A 490 4.64 -3.47 14.18
C ALA A 490 3.95 -4.58 13.37
N ALA A 491 3.22 -4.24 12.30
CA ALA A 491 2.61 -5.19 11.39
C ALA A 491 3.66 -6.06 10.65
N ASN A 492 4.76 -5.47 10.18
CA ASN A 492 5.86 -6.24 9.56
C ASN A 492 6.50 -7.22 10.55
N ILE A 493 6.69 -6.78 11.81
CA ILE A 493 7.20 -7.68 12.86
C ILE A 493 6.18 -8.81 13.12
N ALA A 494 4.86 -8.49 13.15
CA ALA A 494 3.81 -9.48 13.37
C ALA A 494 3.77 -10.53 12.25
N GLU A 495 3.93 -10.11 10.99
CA GLU A 495 4.00 -11.02 9.85
C GLU A 495 5.22 -11.95 9.95
N ALA A 496 6.40 -11.40 10.25
CA ALA A 496 7.62 -12.20 10.37
C ALA A 496 7.57 -13.20 11.54
N TYR A 497 7.05 -12.80 12.70
CA TYR A 497 6.86 -13.70 13.83
C TYR A 497 5.68 -14.66 13.62
N GLY A 498 4.65 -14.24 12.87
CA GLY A 498 3.56 -15.06 12.39
C GLY A 498 4.07 -16.22 11.53
N THR A 499 4.97 -15.92 10.60
CA THR A 499 5.63 -16.92 9.77
C THR A 499 6.38 -17.98 10.62
N ILE A 500 7.09 -17.54 11.68
CA ILE A 500 7.75 -18.47 12.61
C ILE A 500 6.72 -19.31 13.38
N ALA A 501 5.67 -18.69 13.91
CA ALA A 501 4.61 -19.32 14.67
C ALA A 501 3.80 -20.33 13.80
N ASN A 502 3.56 -19.98 12.54
CA ASN A 502 2.90 -20.81 11.53
C ASN A 502 3.85 -21.83 10.87
N GLN A 503 4.89 -22.23 11.59
CA GLN A 503 5.79 -23.31 11.16
C GLN A 503 6.46 -23.04 9.80
N GLY A 504 6.76 -21.77 9.50
CA GLY A 504 7.46 -21.34 8.30
C GLY A 504 6.58 -21.00 7.10
N LYS A 505 5.27 -21.04 7.26
CA LYS A 505 4.31 -20.56 6.26
C LYS A 505 4.02 -19.08 6.50
N ARG A 506 4.22 -18.27 5.49
CA ARG A 506 3.96 -16.84 5.53
C ARG A 506 2.53 -16.55 5.11
N GLU A 507 1.81 -15.80 5.94
CA GLU A 507 0.51 -15.21 5.66
C GLU A 507 0.62 -13.70 5.67
N THR A 508 0.01 -13.04 4.70
CA THR A 508 0.00 -11.57 4.63
C THR A 508 -0.92 -11.01 5.71
N VAL A 509 -0.41 -10.06 6.50
CA VAL A 509 -1.20 -9.38 7.52
C VAL A 509 -2.23 -8.47 6.86
N HIS A 510 -3.52 -8.63 7.21
CA HIS A 510 -4.64 -7.90 6.62
C HIS A 510 -5.78 -7.68 7.61
N MET A 511 -6.63 -6.68 7.34
CA MET A 511 -7.75 -6.32 8.20
C MET A 511 -9.11 -6.64 7.58
N ILE A 512 -9.24 -6.73 6.25
CA ILE A 512 -10.51 -7.04 5.61
C ILE A 512 -10.71 -8.54 5.53
N ARG A 513 -11.83 -9.05 6.05
CA ARG A 513 -12.22 -10.45 5.92
C ARG A 513 -13.03 -10.71 4.67
N GLN A 514 -14.05 -9.87 4.43
CA GLN A 514 -14.87 -9.96 3.22
C GLN A 514 -15.62 -8.65 2.96
N VAL A 515 -15.97 -8.45 1.70
CA VAL A 515 -16.79 -7.33 1.22
C VAL A 515 -17.99 -7.90 0.48
N MET A 516 -19.17 -7.48 0.86
CA MET A 516 -20.43 -7.87 0.20
C MET A 516 -21.10 -6.64 -0.40
N ASP A 517 -21.84 -6.85 -1.46
CA ASP A 517 -22.73 -5.84 -2.01
C ASP A 517 -24.09 -5.82 -1.28
N THR A 518 -25.00 -4.99 -1.78
CA THR A 518 -26.36 -4.82 -1.22
C THR A 518 -27.26 -6.04 -1.38
N SER A 519 -26.94 -6.94 -2.31
CA SER A 519 -27.62 -8.22 -2.55
C SER A 519 -27.14 -9.31 -1.59
N GLY A 520 -26.01 -9.07 -0.92
CA GLY A 520 -25.34 -10.03 -0.05
C GLY A 520 -24.32 -10.90 -0.81
N ASP A 521 -24.05 -10.58 -2.09
CA ASP A 521 -23.05 -11.27 -2.87
C ASP A 521 -21.64 -10.80 -2.49
N ILE A 522 -20.67 -11.74 -2.45
CA ILE A 522 -19.28 -11.42 -2.11
C ILE A 522 -18.62 -10.73 -3.30
N VAL A 523 -18.28 -9.46 -3.13
CA VAL A 523 -17.55 -8.64 -4.10
C VAL A 523 -16.04 -8.89 -3.99
N TYR A 524 -15.55 -9.06 -2.76
CA TYR A 524 -14.13 -9.29 -2.48
C TYR A 524 -13.94 -10.13 -1.23
N MET A 525 -13.03 -11.07 -1.30
CA MET A 525 -12.50 -11.83 -0.17
C MET A 525 -11.01 -12.02 -0.40
N PRO A 526 -10.15 -11.64 0.57
CA PRO A 526 -8.72 -11.87 0.46
C PRO A 526 -8.42 -13.34 0.21
N SER A 527 -7.53 -13.61 -0.73
CA SER A 527 -7.03 -14.95 -1.01
C SER A 527 -5.51 -14.85 -1.12
N PHE A 528 -4.84 -15.08 -0.01
CA PHE A 528 -3.39 -15.14 0.03
C PHE A 528 -2.94 -16.61 -0.02
N SER A 529 -1.86 -16.90 -0.72
CA SER A 529 -1.28 -18.24 -0.68
C SER A 529 -0.34 -18.32 0.52
N ALA A 530 -0.54 -19.33 1.37
CA ALA A 530 0.34 -19.62 2.49
C ALA A 530 1.64 -20.26 1.97
N ASP A 531 2.61 -19.43 1.59
CA ASP A 531 3.87 -19.92 1.04
C ASP A 531 4.81 -20.44 2.14
N GLN A 532 5.35 -21.66 1.97
CA GLN A 532 6.38 -22.20 2.85
C GLN A 532 7.71 -21.50 2.54
N VAL A 533 8.01 -20.40 3.22
CA VAL A 533 9.18 -19.55 2.96
C VAL A 533 10.43 -19.95 3.75
N ILE A 534 10.27 -20.72 4.83
CA ILE A 534 11.36 -21.41 5.54
C ILE A 534 10.94 -22.84 5.87
N ASP A 535 11.90 -23.76 5.92
CA ASP A 535 11.64 -25.16 6.27
C ASP A 535 10.89 -25.28 7.61
N ARG A 536 9.86 -26.12 7.64
CA ARG A 536 9.01 -26.31 8.81
C ARG A 536 9.81 -26.64 10.07
N ASN A 537 10.80 -27.52 9.95
CA ASN A 537 11.59 -27.94 11.10
C ASN A 537 12.57 -26.87 11.58
N ILE A 538 13.03 -25.99 10.68
CA ILE A 538 13.81 -24.80 11.03
C ILE A 538 12.94 -23.82 11.82
N ALA A 539 11.71 -23.54 11.39
CA ALA A 539 10.76 -22.69 12.12
C ALA A 539 10.45 -23.24 13.52
N LEU A 540 10.23 -24.55 13.63
CA LEU A 540 10.01 -25.22 14.92
C LEU A 540 11.25 -25.14 15.83
N THR A 541 12.44 -25.26 15.25
CA THR A 541 13.71 -25.12 16.00
C THR A 541 13.89 -23.70 16.50
N ALA A 542 13.56 -22.69 15.67
CA ALA A 542 13.57 -21.29 16.05
C ALA A 542 12.56 -21.02 17.19
N THR A 543 11.34 -21.53 17.06
CA THR A 543 10.29 -21.46 18.11
C THR A 543 10.80 -22.06 19.42
N GLN A 544 11.43 -23.23 19.38
CA GLN A 544 12.03 -23.85 20.58
C GLN A 544 13.07 -22.94 21.24
N ALA A 545 13.95 -22.28 20.47
CA ALA A 545 14.91 -21.32 21.04
C ALA A 545 14.22 -20.11 21.68
N LEU A 546 13.16 -19.60 21.04
CA LEU A 546 12.39 -18.47 21.52
C LEU A 546 11.59 -18.74 22.80
N THR A 547 11.18 -20.00 23.07
CA THR A 547 10.58 -20.36 24.37
C THR A 547 11.55 -20.17 25.52
N GLY A 548 12.87 -20.28 25.26
CA GLY A 548 13.93 -20.06 26.26
C GLY A 548 13.90 -18.66 26.90
N SER A 549 13.39 -17.65 26.21
CA SER A 549 13.27 -16.29 26.75
C SER A 549 12.28 -16.19 27.92
N PHE A 550 11.29 -17.07 27.97
CA PHE A 550 10.31 -17.15 29.07
C PHE A 550 10.74 -18.01 30.25
N GLN A 551 11.85 -18.76 30.12
CA GLN A 551 12.37 -19.61 31.19
C GLN A 551 13.22 -18.80 32.18
N ALA A 552 13.52 -19.42 33.32
CA ALA A 552 14.37 -18.79 34.35
C ALA A 552 15.72 -18.30 33.77
N GLY A 553 16.03 -17.04 33.99
CA GLY A 553 17.21 -16.37 33.43
C GLY A 553 17.06 -15.86 31.99
N GLY A 554 15.92 -16.05 31.36
CA GLY A 554 15.56 -15.44 30.07
C GLY A 554 15.05 -14.01 30.22
N THR A 555 14.93 -13.28 29.10
CA THR A 555 14.56 -11.86 29.09
C THR A 555 13.06 -11.59 29.18
N ALA A 556 12.20 -12.59 28.95
CA ALA A 556 10.74 -12.46 28.90
C ALA A 556 10.02 -13.10 30.11
N THR A 557 10.70 -13.34 31.22
CA THR A 557 10.11 -13.98 32.42
C THR A 557 8.89 -13.23 32.97
N LYS A 558 8.84 -11.89 32.80
CA LYS A 558 7.71 -11.04 33.22
C LYS A 558 6.50 -11.14 32.30
N ALA A 559 6.65 -11.71 31.10
CA ALA A 559 5.58 -11.87 30.12
C ALA A 559 4.84 -13.22 30.24
N GLN A 560 5.13 -14.08 31.23
CA GLN A 560 4.47 -15.38 31.40
C GLN A 560 2.95 -15.22 31.63
N ILE A 561 2.13 -15.99 30.91
CA ILE A 561 0.66 -16.01 30.98
C ILE A 561 0.09 -17.37 31.36
N GLY A 562 0.92 -18.28 31.89
CA GLY A 562 0.48 -19.61 32.35
C GLY A 562 0.23 -20.63 31.24
N ARG A 563 0.66 -20.35 29.99
CA ARG A 563 0.59 -21.29 28.85
C ARG A 563 1.87 -21.22 28.00
N PRO A 564 2.12 -22.21 27.11
CA PRO A 564 3.28 -22.20 26.24
C PRO A 564 3.38 -20.90 25.44
N SER A 565 4.51 -20.22 25.59
CA SER A 565 4.74 -18.95 24.92
C SER A 565 6.19 -18.88 24.40
N ALA A 566 6.36 -18.24 23.26
CA ALA A 566 7.66 -18.00 22.65
C ALA A 566 7.77 -16.51 22.27
N GLY A 567 8.96 -15.96 22.20
CA GLY A 567 9.12 -14.56 21.83
C GLY A 567 10.50 -14.00 22.08
N LYS A 568 10.64 -12.71 21.79
CA LYS A 568 11.90 -11.98 21.85
C LYS A 568 11.70 -10.55 22.35
N THR A 569 12.54 -10.10 23.25
CA THR A 569 12.65 -8.70 23.65
C THR A 569 13.60 -7.97 22.70
N GLY A 570 13.27 -6.73 22.34
CA GLY A 570 14.07 -5.79 21.59
C GLY A 570 14.29 -4.52 22.37
N SER A 571 15.49 -3.97 22.30
CA SER A 571 15.82 -2.61 22.73
C SER A 571 16.86 -2.09 21.76
N SER A 572 16.62 -0.91 21.22
CA SER A 572 17.56 -0.28 20.30
C SER A 572 18.72 0.40 21.07
N THR A 573 19.73 0.82 20.34
CA THR A 573 20.79 1.66 20.87
C THR A 573 20.21 2.95 21.44
N ASP A 574 20.70 3.40 22.57
CA ASP A 574 20.26 4.60 23.29
C ASP A 574 18.76 4.58 23.68
N ASN A 575 18.15 3.39 23.76
CA ASN A 575 16.73 3.22 24.12
C ASN A 575 15.74 4.03 23.29
N LYS A 576 15.97 4.23 22.01
CA LYS A 576 15.06 4.92 21.10
C LYS A 576 13.77 4.13 20.85
N SER A 577 13.85 2.80 20.95
CA SER A 577 12.73 1.89 20.93
C SER A 577 12.87 0.77 21.94
N ALA A 578 11.73 0.28 22.44
CA ALA A 578 11.61 -0.88 23.28
C ALA A 578 10.50 -1.79 22.72
N VAL A 579 10.83 -3.02 22.32
CA VAL A 579 9.93 -3.90 21.58
C VAL A 579 9.78 -5.24 22.27
N PHE A 580 8.60 -5.80 22.28
CA PHE A 580 8.34 -7.18 22.65
C PHE A 580 7.53 -7.89 21.56
N ALA A 581 8.12 -8.90 20.95
CA ALA A 581 7.45 -9.77 19.98
C ALA A 581 7.23 -11.14 20.63
N GLY A 582 5.96 -11.48 20.92
CA GLY A 582 5.62 -12.71 21.60
C GLY A 582 4.43 -13.41 20.97
N PHE A 583 4.40 -14.73 21.08
CA PHE A 583 3.33 -15.55 20.50
C PHE A 583 3.05 -16.83 21.30
N ILE A 584 1.84 -17.30 21.13
CA ILE A 584 1.38 -18.67 21.40
C ILE A 584 1.08 -19.34 20.04
N PRO A 585 0.77 -20.64 19.94
CA PRO A 585 0.46 -21.23 18.64
C PRO A 585 -0.65 -20.52 17.84
N GLN A 586 -1.68 -19.96 18.51
CA GLN A 586 -2.85 -19.34 17.88
C GLN A 586 -2.80 -17.83 17.71
N VAL A 587 -1.89 -17.13 18.41
CA VAL A 587 -1.89 -15.65 18.43
C VAL A 587 -0.47 -15.11 18.51
N VAL A 588 -0.15 -14.17 17.64
CA VAL A 588 1.07 -13.35 17.69
C VAL A 588 0.69 -11.95 18.16
N THR A 589 1.45 -11.40 19.09
CA THR A 589 1.25 -10.01 19.53
C THR A 589 2.57 -9.28 19.63
N ILE A 590 2.63 -8.11 19.00
CA ILE A 590 3.78 -7.21 19.02
C ILE A 590 3.42 -5.98 19.83
N VAL A 591 4.37 -5.54 20.65
CA VAL A 591 4.29 -4.30 21.43
C VAL A 591 5.56 -3.51 21.20
N GLY A 592 5.45 -2.32 20.63
CA GLY A 592 6.53 -1.36 20.46
C GLY A 592 6.25 -0.08 21.24
N LEU A 593 7.24 0.41 21.97
CA LEU A 593 7.28 1.75 22.54
C LEU A 593 8.44 2.50 21.90
N TYR A 594 8.21 3.73 21.48
CA TYR A 594 9.23 4.60 20.90
C TYR A 594 8.86 6.05 21.17
N GLN A 595 9.81 6.95 21.07
CA GLN A 595 9.63 8.37 21.27
C GLN A 595 10.17 9.14 20.08
N SER A 596 9.40 10.10 19.56
CA SER A 596 9.80 10.93 18.42
C SER A 596 9.73 12.40 18.77
N GLY A 597 10.74 13.16 18.32
CA GLY A 597 10.77 14.61 18.48
C GLY A 597 9.84 15.33 17.51
N PRO A 598 9.78 16.67 17.58
CA PRO A 598 8.83 17.49 16.84
C PRO A 598 8.97 17.40 15.30
N ASN A 599 10.15 17.03 14.81
CA ASN A 599 10.41 16.86 13.37
C ASN A 599 10.44 15.39 12.94
N GLY A 600 9.98 14.46 13.79
CA GLY A 600 9.99 13.03 13.55
C GLY A 600 11.32 12.32 13.83
N GLU A 601 12.31 13.03 14.45
CA GLU A 601 13.56 12.40 14.86
C GLU A 601 13.36 11.40 15.99
N GLU A 602 14.10 10.28 15.96
CA GLU A 602 14.07 9.26 17.02
C GLU A 602 14.71 9.79 18.31
N GLU A 603 13.96 9.83 19.39
CA GLU A 603 14.42 10.19 20.72
C GLU A 603 14.58 8.97 21.65
N SER A 604 15.46 9.09 22.64
CA SER A 604 15.53 8.10 23.74
C SER A 604 14.26 8.13 24.57
N ILE A 605 13.67 6.97 24.85
CA ILE A 605 12.46 6.88 25.68
C ILE A 605 12.77 7.36 27.09
N SER A 606 12.09 8.42 27.50
CA SER A 606 12.23 9.00 28.83
C SER A 606 11.82 8.00 29.92
N PRO A 607 12.54 7.92 31.05
CA PRO A 607 12.17 7.07 32.18
C PRO A 607 10.80 7.44 32.76
N PHE A 608 9.94 6.44 33.03
CA PHE A 608 8.64 6.66 33.67
C PHE A 608 8.16 5.44 34.45
N GLY A 609 7.19 5.65 35.34
CA GLY A 609 6.57 4.58 36.11
C GLY A 609 7.55 3.82 37.02
N GLY A 610 8.61 4.48 37.51
CA GLY A 610 9.66 3.89 38.37
C GLY A 610 10.67 3.04 37.62
N ILE A 611 10.61 2.97 36.29
CA ILE A 611 11.57 2.26 35.42
C ILE A 611 12.61 3.28 34.94
N ARG A 612 13.91 3.08 35.30
CA ARG A 612 15.00 3.96 34.88
C ARG A 612 15.36 3.84 33.40
N GLU A 613 15.18 2.66 32.83
CA GLU A 613 15.51 2.34 31.47
C GLU A 613 14.37 1.48 30.86
N VAL A 614 13.64 2.06 29.89
CA VAL A 614 12.53 1.38 29.24
C VAL A 614 13.08 0.46 28.16
N THR A 615 12.95 -0.84 28.36
CA THR A 615 13.43 -1.90 27.47
C THR A 615 12.30 -2.84 27.09
N GLY A 616 12.50 -3.70 26.08
CA GLY A 616 11.50 -4.69 25.69
C GLY A 616 11.09 -5.65 26.83
N SER A 617 11.90 -5.80 27.87
CA SER A 617 11.60 -6.62 29.06
C SER A 617 10.81 -5.90 30.15
N THR A 618 10.52 -4.60 29.99
CA THR A 618 9.80 -3.76 30.93
C THR A 618 8.36 -3.53 30.51
N TRP A 619 7.99 -2.31 30.11
CA TRP A 619 6.62 -1.98 29.73
C TRP A 619 6.10 -2.76 28.52
N PRO A 620 6.87 -3.02 27.46
CA PRO A 620 6.36 -3.84 26.35
C PRO A 620 6.00 -5.27 26.78
N ALA A 621 6.85 -5.94 27.54
CA ALA A 621 6.56 -7.28 28.07
C ALA A 621 5.36 -7.28 29.04
N TRP A 622 5.21 -6.21 29.83
CA TRP A 622 4.07 -6.04 30.74
C TRP A 622 2.77 -5.81 29.97
N LEU A 623 2.74 -4.93 28.96
CA LEU A 623 1.56 -4.69 28.11
C LEU A 623 1.16 -5.98 27.39
N TRP A 624 2.14 -6.70 26.82
CA TRP A 624 1.89 -7.98 26.18
C TRP A 624 1.21 -8.96 27.13
N ARG A 625 1.75 -9.12 28.35
CA ARG A 625 1.15 -9.99 29.37
C ARG A 625 -0.27 -9.56 29.74
N GLN A 626 -0.51 -8.27 29.99
CA GLN A 626 -1.83 -7.77 30.37
C GLN A 626 -2.88 -8.06 29.31
N TYR A 627 -2.54 -7.75 28.07
CA TYR A 627 -3.41 -8.01 26.93
C TYR A 627 -3.61 -9.50 26.70
N MET A 628 -2.55 -10.26 26.51
CA MET A 628 -2.64 -11.67 26.18
C MET A 628 -3.34 -12.50 27.26
N SER A 629 -3.19 -12.16 28.54
CA SER A 629 -3.91 -12.84 29.62
C SER A 629 -5.44 -12.73 29.49
N GLY A 630 -5.94 -11.69 28.84
CA GLY A 630 -7.35 -11.51 28.53
C GLY A 630 -7.74 -12.05 27.15
N ALA A 631 -6.95 -11.74 26.13
CA ALA A 631 -7.22 -12.03 24.72
C ALA A 631 -7.29 -13.54 24.42
N VAL A 632 -6.57 -14.37 25.20
CA VAL A 632 -6.53 -15.82 25.02
C VAL A 632 -7.52 -16.58 25.91
N LYS A 633 -8.39 -15.88 26.62
CA LYS A 633 -9.46 -16.53 27.40
C LYS A 633 -10.41 -17.24 26.44
N GLY A 634 -10.75 -18.47 26.76
CA GLY A 634 -11.62 -19.31 25.93
C GLY A 634 -10.89 -20.10 24.83
N LEU A 635 -9.63 -19.76 24.52
CA LEU A 635 -8.83 -20.57 23.59
C LEU A 635 -8.27 -21.80 24.31
N GLU A 636 -8.27 -22.93 23.64
CA GLU A 636 -7.60 -24.15 24.12
C GLU A 636 -6.10 -23.90 24.35
N VAL A 637 -5.52 -24.63 25.31
CA VAL A 637 -4.09 -24.54 25.58
C VAL A 637 -3.33 -25.47 24.66
N GLU A 638 -2.84 -24.91 23.56
CA GLU A 638 -2.03 -25.66 22.60
C GLU A 638 -0.56 -25.68 22.99
N GLN A 639 0.12 -26.78 22.59
CA GLN A 639 1.56 -26.94 22.72
C GLN A 639 2.21 -26.62 21.37
N PHE A 640 3.40 -26.00 21.40
CA PHE A 640 4.20 -25.88 20.19
C PHE A 640 4.59 -27.27 19.68
N ALA A 641 4.49 -27.48 18.37
CA ALA A 641 4.96 -28.70 17.75
C ALA A 641 6.48 -28.88 18.00
N LYS A 642 6.91 -30.10 18.22
CA LYS A 642 8.32 -30.41 18.50
C LYS A 642 9.15 -30.40 17.23
N ALA A 643 10.29 -29.72 17.26
CA ALA A 643 11.30 -29.81 16.21
C ALA A 643 11.89 -31.24 16.14
N GLN A 644 12.09 -31.72 14.93
CA GLN A 644 12.89 -32.92 14.71
C GLN A 644 14.37 -32.52 14.62
N LYS A 645 15.27 -33.47 14.86
CA LYS A 645 16.71 -33.23 14.74
C LYS A 645 17.04 -32.83 13.31
N LEU A 646 17.62 -31.66 13.14
CA LEU A 646 18.04 -31.18 11.82
C LEU A 646 19.07 -32.14 11.24
N LYS A 647 18.89 -32.55 9.98
CA LYS A 647 19.91 -33.31 9.26
C LYS A 647 21.11 -32.39 9.05
N LYS A 648 22.32 -32.86 9.42
CA LYS A 648 23.53 -32.16 9.01
C LYS A 648 23.57 -32.13 7.48
N VAL A 649 23.63 -30.97 6.91
CA VAL A 649 23.97 -30.83 5.50
C VAL A 649 25.44 -31.15 5.41
N GLU A 650 25.80 -32.31 4.89
CA GLU A 650 27.16 -32.59 4.44
C GLU A 650 27.39 -31.69 3.24
N VAL A 651 28.07 -30.59 3.48
CA VAL A 651 28.64 -29.78 2.40
C VAL A 651 29.69 -30.66 1.75
N THR A 652 29.31 -31.33 0.67
CA THR A 652 30.26 -31.97 -0.24
C THR A 652 31.09 -30.82 -0.81
N ARG A 653 32.22 -30.58 -0.17
CA ARG A 653 33.26 -29.72 -0.72
C ARG A 653 33.64 -30.37 -2.05
N SER A 654 33.22 -29.81 -3.15
CA SER A 654 33.81 -30.13 -4.45
C SER A 654 35.31 -29.94 -4.27
N GLU A 655 36.05 -31.04 -4.22
CA GLU A 655 37.49 -30.99 -4.32
C GLU A 655 37.81 -30.32 -5.65
N GLU A 656 38.43 -29.15 -5.60
CA GLU A 656 39.15 -28.61 -6.72
C GLU A 656 40.11 -29.71 -7.22
N PRO A 657 40.18 -29.97 -8.53
CA PRO A 657 41.13 -30.95 -9.04
C PRO A 657 42.53 -30.47 -8.68
N SER A 658 43.25 -31.28 -7.89
CA SER A 658 44.68 -31.09 -7.62
C SER A 658 45.44 -30.96 -8.94
N PRO A 659 46.38 -30.01 -9.02
CA PRO A 659 47.25 -29.93 -10.21
C PRO A 659 48.12 -31.18 -10.26
N THR A 660 48.01 -31.89 -11.35
CA THR A 660 48.84 -33.06 -11.68
C THR A 660 50.30 -32.57 -11.78
N GLU A 661 51.11 -33.01 -10.79
CA GLU A 661 52.56 -32.92 -10.88
C GLU A 661 53.07 -33.69 -12.09
N THR A 662 53.59 -32.98 -13.06
CA THR A 662 54.41 -33.59 -14.12
C THR A 662 55.88 -33.34 -13.78
N GLU A 663 56.61 -34.40 -13.47
CA GLU A 663 58.04 -34.38 -13.16
C GLU A 663 58.88 -33.83 -14.31
N PRO A 664 60.02 -33.16 -14.01
CA PRO A 664 60.87 -32.55 -15.04
C PRO A 664 62.05 -33.46 -15.41
N SER A 665 62.29 -33.60 -16.71
CA SER A 665 63.51 -34.22 -17.21
C SER A 665 64.41 -33.19 -17.91
N LEU A 666 65.63 -33.05 -17.31
CA LEU A 666 66.92 -32.74 -17.90
C LEU A 666 67.27 -31.34 -18.45
N ARG A 667 68.25 -30.77 -17.73
CA ARG A 667 69.22 -29.70 -18.10
C ARG A 667 70.06 -30.04 -19.38
N PRO A 668 70.81 -29.08 -20.05
CA PRO A 668 71.70 -28.11 -19.41
C PRO A 668 71.75 -26.68 -19.96
N SER A 669 72.42 -25.82 -19.20
CA SER A 669 72.89 -24.43 -19.42
C SER A 669 73.97 -24.29 -20.55
N PRO A 670 74.59 -23.14 -20.82
CA PRO A 670 74.37 -21.73 -20.40
C PRO A 670 74.55 -20.69 -21.52
N ASP A 671 74.40 -19.43 -21.17
CA ASP A 671 75.07 -18.20 -21.59
C ASP A 671 74.34 -17.10 -22.36
N GLU A 672 74.65 -15.94 -21.85
CA GLU A 672 74.78 -14.56 -22.43
C GLU A 672 73.52 -13.65 -22.40
N SER A 673 73.49 -12.80 -21.42
CA SER A 673 73.70 -11.32 -21.37
C SER A 673 72.76 -10.39 -22.15
N LEU A 674 72.39 -9.33 -21.39
CA LEU A 674 72.10 -7.95 -21.73
C LEU A 674 70.61 -7.49 -21.82
N SER A 675 70.33 -6.63 -20.85
CA SER A 675 69.25 -5.63 -20.68
C SER A 675 69.12 -4.65 -21.86
N PRO A 676 68.19 -3.65 -21.89
CA PRO A 676 66.86 -3.50 -21.26
C PRO A 676 65.82 -2.87 -22.19
N SER A 677 64.59 -2.62 -21.64
CA SER A 677 63.64 -1.60 -22.09
C SER A 677 62.60 -2.00 -23.15
N GLN A 678 61.33 -2.04 -22.74
CA GLN A 678 60.23 -1.16 -23.16
C GLN A 678 58.88 -1.71 -22.72
N SER A 679 58.04 -0.80 -22.21
CA SER A 679 56.66 -0.98 -21.85
C SER A 679 55.77 -1.37 -23.04
N PRO A 680 54.73 -2.15 -22.87
CA PRO A 680 53.68 -2.30 -23.89
C PRO A 680 52.45 -1.43 -23.60
N SER A 681 51.97 -0.79 -24.66
CA SER A 681 50.74 -0.05 -24.83
C SER A 681 49.50 -0.97 -24.89
N PRO A 682 48.28 -0.42 -24.69
CA PRO A 682 47.08 -1.19 -24.41
C PRO A 682 46.32 -1.66 -25.66
N ALA A 683 45.54 -2.72 -25.48
CA ALA A 683 44.67 -3.35 -26.46
C ALA A 683 43.34 -2.59 -26.67
N PRO A 684 42.61 -2.81 -27.79
CA PRO A 684 41.60 -1.90 -28.30
C PRO A 684 40.18 -2.11 -27.74
N ALA A 685 39.43 -0.99 -27.68
CA ALA A 685 38.05 -0.89 -27.27
C ALA A 685 37.07 -1.37 -28.36
N MET A 686 35.98 -2.03 -27.94
CA MET A 686 34.81 -2.28 -28.78
C MET A 686 33.75 -1.17 -28.67
N PRO A 687 32.86 -0.98 -29.64
CA PRO A 687 32.12 0.26 -29.86
C PRO A 687 30.82 0.35 -29.04
N ARG A 688 30.54 1.56 -28.60
CA ARG A 688 29.27 1.97 -27.99
C ARG A 688 28.32 2.50 -29.07
N SER A 689 27.05 2.11 -29.00
CA SER A 689 25.93 2.76 -29.69
C SER A 689 25.28 3.84 -28.80
N PRO A 690 24.70 4.91 -29.39
CA PRO A 690 24.35 6.13 -28.68
C PRO A 690 22.90 6.15 -28.19
N GLY A 691 22.67 6.68 -26.99
CA GLY A 691 21.39 7.06 -26.49
C GLY A 691 21.42 8.46 -25.88
N ASN A 692 20.66 9.35 -26.43
CA ASN A 692 20.48 10.75 -26.05
C ASN A 692 19.78 10.94 -24.72
N LEU A 693 20.32 11.87 -23.94
CA LEU A 693 19.58 12.64 -22.92
C LEU A 693 20.18 14.05 -22.84
N PRO A 694 19.41 15.08 -22.67
CA PRO A 694 19.88 16.32 -22.08
C PRO A 694 19.26 16.56 -20.72
N SER A 695 20.06 16.63 -19.67
CA SER A 695 19.73 17.21 -18.39
C SER A 695 20.40 18.57 -18.28
N ASN A 696 19.60 19.60 -18.08
CA ASN A 696 20.07 20.95 -17.72
C ASN A 696 20.13 21.05 -16.20
N GLU A 697 21.32 21.19 -15.67
CA GLU A 697 21.58 21.80 -14.36
C GLU A 697 22.42 23.08 -14.58
N PRO A 698 22.17 24.17 -13.86
CA PRO A 698 23.02 25.35 -13.93
C PRO A 698 24.17 25.25 -12.91
N SER A 699 25.37 25.34 -13.42
CA SER A 699 26.64 25.45 -12.70
C SER A 699 26.82 26.84 -12.09
N TYR A 700 27.29 26.91 -10.83
CA TYR A 700 27.93 28.07 -10.23
C TYR A 700 29.44 27.92 -10.30
N PRO A 701 30.20 29.02 -10.57
CA PRO A 701 31.66 28.98 -10.62
C PRO A 701 32.31 29.17 -9.23
N PRO A 702 33.55 28.70 -9.01
CA PRO A 702 34.28 28.87 -7.76
C PRO A 702 34.98 30.23 -7.70
N GLY A 703 34.77 30.99 -6.63
CA GLY A 703 35.46 32.23 -6.33
C GLY A 703 36.61 32.03 -5.35
N GLY A 704 37.71 32.68 -5.63
CA GLY A 704 38.94 32.65 -4.89
C GLY A 704 38.95 33.49 -3.61
N SER A 705 39.90 33.18 -2.77
CA SER A 705 40.29 33.82 -1.54
C SER A 705 40.84 35.25 -1.70
N GLU A 706 40.56 36.15 -0.74
CA GLU A 706 41.58 36.91 0.01
C GLU A 706 40.97 37.97 0.94
N ASN A 707 41.50 37.92 2.19
CA ASN A 707 41.79 39.03 3.16
C ASN A 707 40.71 39.99 3.69
N SER A 708 40.57 39.91 5.03
CA SER A 708 40.11 40.99 5.95
C SER A 708 41.02 42.26 5.92
N PRO A 709 40.59 43.49 6.39
CA PRO A 709 40.13 43.70 7.78
C PRO A 709 39.08 44.80 8.04
N GLY A 710 38.40 44.68 9.19
CA GLY A 710 38.09 45.81 10.11
C GLY A 710 36.98 46.80 9.74
N GLY A 711 35.97 46.93 10.63
CA GLY A 711 35.06 48.08 10.66
C GLY A 711 33.72 47.82 11.35
N THR A 712 33.71 48.10 12.66
CA THR A 712 32.63 48.62 13.52
C THR A 712 31.17 48.71 12.98
N GLU A 713 30.26 48.21 13.81
CA GLU A 713 28.81 48.42 13.98
C GLU A 713 28.18 49.73 13.44
N PRO A 714 26.83 49.81 13.21
CA PRO A 714 25.83 49.58 14.26
C PRO A 714 24.51 48.93 13.81
N SER A 715 23.81 48.37 14.79
CA SER A 715 22.46 47.85 14.76
C SER A 715 21.41 48.88 14.37
N PRO A 716 20.32 48.50 13.74
CA PRO A 716 19.09 49.27 13.78
C PRO A 716 18.04 48.67 14.72
N THR A 717 17.56 49.59 15.49
CA THR A 717 16.49 49.69 16.48
C THR A 717 15.15 49.06 16.05
N ILE A 718 14.56 48.31 17.00
CA ILE A 718 13.16 47.88 17.00
C ILE A 718 12.25 49.04 17.47
N PRO A 719 11.11 49.31 16.87
CA PRO A 719 10.09 50.14 17.51
C PRO A 719 8.99 49.32 18.20
N GLY A 720 8.86 49.58 19.48
CA GLY A 720 7.61 49.88 20.20
C GLY A 720 6.55 48.79 20.35
N THR A 721 6.63 48.10 21.47
CA THR A 721 5.51 47.43 22.15
C THR A 721 4.49 48.48 22.63
N SER A 722 3.22 48.30 22.25
CA SER A 722 2.10 48.92 23.00
C SER A 722 1.46 47.82 23.86
N GLY A 723 1.46 48.06 25.17
CA GLY A 723 0.98 47.17 26.19
C GLY A 723 -0.52 46.98 26.16
N TYR A 724 -0.93 45.76 26.52
CA TYR A 724 -2.29 45.47 26.91
C TYR A 724 -2.29 45.10 28.41
N VAL A 725 -3.02 45.90 29.16
CA VAL A 725 -3.25 45.75 30.60
C VAL A 725 -4.37 44.72 30.80
N PRO A 726 -4.24 43.71 31.67
CA PRO A 726 -5.35 42.82 31.99
C PRO A 726 -6.26 43.43 33.06
N ASN A 727 -7.56 43.37 32.80
CA ASN A 727 -8.61 43.75 33.72
C ASN A 727 -8.94 42.55 34.65
N PRO A 728 -8.97 42.73 35.97
CA PRO A 728 -9.30 41.65 36.89
C PRO A 728 -10.81 41.67 37.23
N GLY A 729 -11.46 40.51 37.05
CA GLY A 729 -12.78 40.29 37.63
C GLY A 729 -13.63 39.29 36.87
N ASN A 730 -13.59 38.05 37.29
CA ASN A 730 -14.80 37.27 37.56
C ASN A 730 -14.44 35.96 38.28
N SER A 731 -14.93 35.82 39.47
CA SER A 731 -14.86 34.65 40.33
C SER A 731 -15.74 33.51 39.83
N PRO A 732 -15.50 32.25 40.27
CA PRO A 732 -16.14 31.05 39.73
C PRO A 732 -17.58 30.89 40.21
N VAL A 733 -18.45 30.49 39.28
CA VAL A 733 -19.83 30.10 39.55
C VAL A 733 -19.86 28.69 40.12
N ALA A 734 -20.49 28.53 41.26
CA ALA A 734 -20.73 27.27 41.95
C ALA A 734 -21.73 26.36 41.21
N PRO A 735 -21.70 25.05 41.43
CA PRO A 735 -22.61 24.10 40.78
C PRO A 735 -24.02 24.14 41.38
N TYR A 736 -25.00 23.99 40.49
CA TYR A 736 -26.43 23.91 40.86
C TYR A 736 -26.75 22.61 41.59
N PRO A 737 -27.72 22.66 42.58
CA PRO A 737 -28.12 21.52 43.37
C PRO A 737 -29.16 20.64 42.66
N VAL A 738 -29.04 19.33 42.91
CA VAL A 738 -30.01 18.29 42.54
C VAL A 738 -31.22 18.40 43.48
N PRO A 739 -32.49 18.31 43.03
CA PRO A 739 -33.65 18.22 43.90
C PRO A 739 -33.78 16.81 44.47
N GLY A 740 -33.86 16.72 45.78
CA GLY A 740 -34.22 15.54 46.52
C GLY A 740 -35.71 15.22 46.40
N GLY A 741 -36.04 13.95 46.41
CA GLY A 741 -37.39 13.39 46.57
C GLY A 741 -37.36 12.33 47.66
N GLU A 742 -38.04 12.65 48.75
CA GLU A 742 -38.39 11.80 49.91
C GLU A 742 -39.05 10.49 49.45
N GLY A 743 -38.78 9.28 50.00
CA GLY A 743 -39.23 8.86 51.35
C GLY A 743 -40.33 7.86 51.15
N GLY A 744 -40.18 6.61 51.56
CA GLY A 744 -41.28 5.63 51.61
C GLY A 744 -40.79 4.21 51.90
N THR A 745 -40.89 3.89 53.12
CA THR A 745 -40.65 2.70 53.95
C THR A 745 -41.28 1.38 53.50
N THR A 746 -40.63 0.25 53.92
CA THR A 746 -41.10 -1.09 54.36
C THR A 746 -41.70 -2.02 53.28
N GLU A 747 -41.41 -3.28 53.22
CA GLU A 747 -41.35 -4.46 54.05
C GLU A 747 -41.01 -5.73 53.19
N SER A 748 -40.20 -6.56 53.78
CA SER A 748 -40.14 -8.02 53.84
C SER A 748 -40.78 -8.92 52.74
N GLY A 749 -40.07 -9.93 52.31
CA GLY A 749 -40.61 -11.19 51.85
C GLY A 749 -39.76 -11.99 50.89
N ALA A 750 -38.89 -12.84 51.36
CA ALA A 750 -38.46 -14.05 50.68
C ALA A 750 -39.42 -15.19 51.10
N PRO A 751 -39.32 -16.43 50.56
CA PRO A 751 -38.63 -16.99 49.37
C PRO A 751 -39.51 -17.96 48.54
N VAL A 752 -38.83 -18.80 47.72
CA VAL A 752 -39.26 -20.12 47.16
C VAL A 752 -39.90 -20.05 45.75
N THR A 753 -39.32 -20.51 44.75
CA THR A 753 -38.79 -21.80 44.22
C THR A 753 -37.89 -21.60 43.03
#